data_ddd2faeaae93972f6af28d9ec2bb759e
#
_entry.id   ddd2faeaae93972f6af28d9ec2bb759e
#
_cell.length_a   1.000
_cell.length_b   1.000
_cell.length_c   1.000
_cell.angle_alpha   90.00
_cell.angle_beta   90.00
_cell.angle_gamma   90.00
#
_symmetry.space_group_name_H-M   'P 1'
#
loop_
_entity.id
_entity.type
_entity.pdbx_description
1 polymer ?
#
loop_
_entity_poly.entity_id
_entity_poly.type
_entity_poly.pdbx_seq_one_letter_code
_entity_poly.pdbx_strand_id
1 'polypeptide(L)'
;MNRRRFRSLLAPALLVSGLGLLAASPFQGPTAKYKVLAWNDLGMHCMDSDYSVFSILPPFNTVRAQVVDPNGKLLKSPGSLRLTYEAVRDPRGSRNLSSKGKTNFWQFSKALFGGPSTPDKGLKGFNMPGPSNTPQSMAHIPAEHVFHAEGIPLTPYDEGKHKRTYPMFRISVRDANGGVLGSTDVVLPISDEMDCSLCHGSGSLPAALPKAGWVHDPNFDRDYRLNILRLHDEKQAGNSKFKTALQNAGYSSKGLFDTVVSVKKPILCAACHASNALPGTGMPGIPALTTVLHGKHAKVIDPLTGKSMDSSSNRSSCYRCHPGSETRCLRGAMGGAVSTSGQLAMQCQDCHGNMSKVADPKRQGWLNEPSCQNCHSGTATVNRGQIRYTSAFDSNGNPRVPADRTFATNDNTPKTGLNLYRFSKGHKGLQCEACHGSTHSVYPSTHTNDNIQNKNFQGHEGTVSDCSACHAKTPKTSTGGPHGMHPIGRWWVKEHGDYAEHGRYKACAKCHGSNYRGTVLSKAQGDRTFSTKFGTKKFFRGSVIGCYACHNGPKSEHRNSNRAPLALDGQAKTGMQAVTVTLKATDPDSDPLTYRIVKQAQFGRVAIQGNKATYYPDPGFAGVDTFTWAARDGQIDSNPAHVQITRTAFAGNYGRAYPRDRKSPKLLALNKPALGTMFRVKLTNPVGKPTFHVLLGSGEHATWVTPFGGHFLVEPSLFQVLPLGKNGSTLTWAIPNQSSMIGRKLSFQSLVMDSGTRYGFGFTQGLDVVLGIL
;
A
#
# COMPACT_ATOMS: atom_id res chain seq x y z
N MET A 1 -51.08 5.56 61.47
CA MET A 1 -50.09 6.38 62.18
C MET A 1 -48.72 6.06 61.67
N ASN A 2 -47.95 7.09 61.42
CA ASN A 2 -46.55 7.15 60.94
C ASN A 2 -46.23 6.81 59.50
N ARG A 3 -46.24 7.89 58.68
CA ARG A 3 -45.57 8.02 57.41
C ARG A 3 -44.07 8.20 57.64
N ARG A 4 -43.22 7.41 56.94
CA ARG A 4 -41.80 7.73 56.76
C ARG A 4 -41.52 8.00 55.28
N ARG A 5 -41.09 9.21 55.03
CA ARG A 5 -40.64 9.75 53.73
C ARG A 5 -39.29 9.12 53.37
N PHE A 6 -39.16 8.56 52.20
CA PHE A 6 -37.87 8.28 51.58
C PHE A 6 -37.46 9.49 50.75
N ARG A 7 -36.37 10.10 51.10
CA ARG A 7 -35.65 11.09 50.27
C ARG A 7 -34.75 10.32 49.31
N SER A 8 -34.95 10.50 48.00
CA SER A 8 -34.05 10.08 46.95
C SER A 8 -32.83 11.01 46.86
N LEU A 9 -31.64 10.48 47.11
CA LEU A 9 -30.37 11.11 46.83
C LEU A 9 -29.97 10.72 45.39
N LEU A 10 -30.05 11.68 44.47
CA LEU A 10 -29.41 11.62 43.17
C LEU A 10 -27.91 11.94 43.36
N ALA A 11 -27.06 10.96 43.16
CA ALA A 11 -25.63 11.17 42.99
C ALA A 11 -25.32 11.38 41.50
N PRO A 12 -24.53 12.38 41.13
CA PRO A 12 -24.10 12.51 39.72
C PRO A 12 -23.02 11.48 39.41
N ALA A 13 -23.28 10.63 38.41
CA ALA A 13 -22.28 9.75 37.85
C ALA A 13 -21.26 10.59 37.08
N LEU A 14 -20.06 10.72 37.63
CA LEU A 14 -18.88 11.18 36.90
C LEU A 14 -18.56 10.17 35.81
N LEU A 15 -18.78 10.55 34.54
CA LEU A 15 -18.20 9.89 33.38
C LEU A 15 -16.69 10.17 33.39
N VAL A 16 -15.92 9.25 33.90
CA VAL A 16 -14.48 9.19 33.64
C VAL A 16 -14.32 8.74 32.21
N SER A 17 -14.04 9.68 31.31
CA SER A 17 -13.56 9.42 29.99
C SER A 17 -12.20 8.72 30.10
N GLY A 18 -12.20 7.40 30.00
CA GLY A 18 -10.98 6.62 29.86
C GLY A 18 -10.24 7.02 28.60
N LEU A 19 -9.20 7.85 28.72
CA LEU A 19 -8.13 7.90 27.74
C LEU A 19 -7.55 6.48 27.69
N GLY A 20 -7.88 5.74 26.64
CA GLY A 20 -7.19 4.50 26.31
C GLY A 20 -5.72 4.82 26.11
N LEU A 21 -4.90 4.51 27.11
CA LEU A 21 -3.46 4.37 26.91
C LEU A 21 -3.27 3.36 25.78
N LEU A 22 -2.95 3.86 24.60
CA LEU A 22 -2.31 3.08 23.54
C LEU A 22 -1.09 2.45 24.20
N ALA A 23 -1.16 1.15 24.49
CA ALA A 23 0.00 0.38 24.89
C ALA A 23 0.96 0.43 23.69
N ALA A 24 1.87 1.41 23.73
CA ALA A 24 3.02 1.43 22.86
C ALA A 24 3.70 0.07 23.01
N SER A 25 3.91 -0.62 21.90
CA SER A 25 4.79 -1.79 21.86
C SER A 25 6.06 -1.45 22.64
N PRO A 26 6.56 -2.34 23.51
CA PRO A 26 7.69 -1.98 24.33
C PRO A 26 8.83 -1.52 23.42
N PHE A 27 9.19 -0.26 23.56
CA PHE A 27 10.39 0.31 22.99
C PHE A 27 11.50 -0.70 23.27
N GLN A 28 12.16 -1.22 22.24
CA GLN A 28 13.35 -2.03 22.49
C GLN A 28 14.34 -1.14 23.24
N GLY A 29 14.34 -1.23 24.56
CA GLY A 29 15.25 -0.47 25.40
C GLY A 29 16.72 -0.74 25.02
N PRO A 30 17.68 0.08 25.48
CA PRO A 30 19.09 0.00 25.11
C PRO A 30 19.77 -1.35 25.43
N THR A 31 19.05 -2.31 25.99
CA THR A 31 19.55 -3.65 26.37
C THR A 31 19.24 -4.76 25.36
N ALA A 32 18.56 -4.51 24.23
CA ALA A 32 18.36 -5.54 23.22
C ALA A 32 19.69 -5.94 22.61
N LYS A 33 20.12 -7.19 22.85
CA LYS A 33 21.43 -7.71 22.40
C LYS A 33 21.53 -7.79 20.89
N TYR A 34 20.43 -8.07 20.17
CA TYR A 34 20.39 -8.24 18.73
C TYR A 34 19.34 -7.32 18.10
N LYS A 35 19.58 -6.88 16.86
CA LYS A 35 18.62 -6.13 16.04
C LYS A 35 18.15 -7.00 14.89
N VAL A 36 16.84 -7.13 14.75
CA VAL A 36 16.20 -7.90 13.68
C VAL A 36 15.60 -6.93 12.68
N LEU A 37 16.08 -6.95 11.44
CA LEU A 37 15.55 -6.18 10.31
C LEU A 37 14.72 -7.14 9.47
N ALA A 38 13.42 -6.93 9.36
CA ALA A 38 12.52 -7.83 8.65
C ALA A 38 11.69 -7.07 7.61
N TRP A 39 11.31 -7.77 6.54
CA TRP A 39 10.50 -7.21 5.46
C TRP A 39 9.73 -8.30 4.71
N ASN A 40 8.64 -7.90 4.08
CA ASN A 40 7.97 -8.72 3.05
C ASN A 40 8.75 -8.59 1.73
N ASP A 41 8.94 -9.67 0.99
CA ASP A 41 9.82 -9.68 -0.19
C ASP A 41 9.26 -8.93 -1.42
N LEU A 42 7.94 -8.77 -1.54
CA LEU A 42 7.28 -8.10 -2.67
C LEU A 42 6.61 -6.78 -2.30
N GLY A 43 6.36 -6.55 -1.01
CA GLY A 43 5.59 -5.42 -0.51
C GLY A 43 4.07 -5.57 -0.69
N MET A 44 3.61 -6.53 -1.49
CA MET A 44 2.21 -6.94 -1.62
C MET A 44 2.15 -8.31 -2.27
N HIS A 45 1.49 -9.26 -1.61
CA HIS A 45 1.14 -10.54 -2.19
C HIS A 45 -0.32 -10.54 -2.63
N CYS A 46 -0.62 -11.30 -3.67
CA CYS A 46 -1.97 -11.46 -4.19
C CYS A 46 -2.40 -12.93 -4.07
N MET A 47 -3.71 -13.14 -3.92
CA MET A 47 -4.33 -14.46 -3.91
C MET A 47 -5.70 -14.41 -4.57
N ASP A 48 -6.23 -15.56 -4.94
CA ASP A 48 -7.62 -15.64 -5.42
C ASP A 48 -8.61 -15.51 -4.26
N SER A 49 -9.76 -14.89 -4.50
CA SER A 49 -10.87 -14.83 -3.54
C SER A 49 -11.69 -16.12 -3.51
N ASP A 50 -11.71 -16.88 -4.62
CA ASP A 50 -12.43 -18.16 -4.77
C ASP A 50 -11.60 -19.16 -5.57
N TYR A 51 -11.59 -20.42 -5.14
CA TYR A 51 -10.84 -21.54 -5.73
C TYR A 51 -11.72 -22.59 -6.38
N SER A 52 -13.04 -22.40 -6.39
CA SER A 52 -13.99 -23.40 -6.87
C SER A 52 -14.06 -23.49 -8.39
N VAL A 53 -13.62 -22.49 -9.12
CA VAL A 53 -13.65 -22.43 -10.60
C VAL A 53 -12.25 -22.55 -11.18
N PHE A 54 -11.37 -21.60 -10.85
CA PHE A 54 -9.97 -21.68 -11.22
C PHE A 54 -9.09 -20.98 -10.19
N SER A 55 -7.79 -21.28 -10.23
CA SER A 55 -6.78 -20.57 -9.46
C SER A 55 -5.66 -20.06 -10.35
N ILE A 56 -5.24 -18.81 -10.06
CA ILE A 56 -4.02 -18.19 -10.56
C ILE A 56 -2.97 -18.18 -9.45
N LEU A 57 -3.35 -17.77 -8.23
CA LEU A 57 -2.45 -17.58 -7.08
C LEU A 57 -3.05 -18.17 -5.79
N PRO A 58 -2.32 -19.06 -5.10
CA PRO A 58 -2.71 -19.54 -3.77
C PRO A 58 -2.51 -18.47 -2.70
N PRO A 59 -3.04 -18.64 -1.47
CA PRO A 59 -2.58 -17.87 -0.32
C PRO A 59 -1.10 -18.19 -0.07
N PHE A 60 -0.28 -17.16 -0.25
CA PHE A 60 1.18 -17.32 -0.24
C PHE A 60 1.80 -15.99 0.16
N ASN A 61 2.54 -15.97 1.26
CA ASN A 61 3.26 -14.78 1.69
C ASN A 61 4.67 -15.14 2.10
N THR A 62 5.59 -14.19 2.00
CA THR A 62 7.00 -14.42 2.31
C THR A 62 7.51 -13.33 3.22
N VAL A 63 8.15 -13.71 4.31
CA VAL A 63 8.90 -12.82 5.19
C VAL A 63 10.38 -13.16 5.12
N ARG A 64 11.21 -12.12 5.07
CA ARG A 64 12.67 -12.19 5.12
C ARG A 64 13.18 -11.38 6.30
N ALA A 65 14.30 -11.78 6.86
CA ALA A 65 14.94 -11.07 7.96
C ALA A 65 16.45 -11.22 7.95
N GLN A 66 17.12 -10.16 8.39
CA GLN A 66 18.54 -10.17 8.72
C GLN A 66 18.75 -9.75 10.17
N VAL A 67 19.79 -10.25 10.78
CA VAL A 67 20.11 -10.01 12.19
C VAL A 67 21.45 -9.31 12.30
N VAL A 68 21.49 -8.24 13.06
CA VAL A 68 22.72 -7.53 13.44
C VAL A 68 23.02 -7.85 14.90
N ASP A 69 24.25 -8.27 15.18
CA ASP A 69 24.72 -8.62 16.50
C ASP A 69 24.95 -7.38 17.39
N PRO A 70 25.22 -7.53 18.71
CA PRO A 70 25.49 -6.42 19.61
C PRO A 70 26.67 -5.52 19.20
N ASN A 71 27.58 -6.04 18.38
CA ASN A 71 28.74 -5.29 17.89
C ASN A 71 28.46 -4.54 16.57
N GLY A 72 27.22 -4.58 16.08
CA GLY A 72 26.83 -3.94 14.82
C GLY A 72 27.26 -4.71 13.58
N LYS A 73 27.51 -6.03 13.68
CA LYS A 73 27.88 -6.89 12.55
C LYS A 73 26.70 -7.74 12.09
N LEU A 74 26.55 -7.88 10.78
CA LEU A 74 25.58 -8.79 10.19
C LEU A 74 25.88 -10.24 10.59
N LEU A 75 24.89 -10.94 11.10
CA LEU A 75 24.95 -12.37 11.40
C LEU A 75 24.95 -13.17 10.08
N LYS A 76 26.08 -13.76 9.76
CA LYS A 76 26.27 -14.52 8.52
C LYS A 76 25.89 -16.00 8.63
N SER A 77 25.92 -16.53 9.85
CA SER A 77 25.51 -17.90 10.17
C SER A 77 24.71 -17.90 11.47
N PRO A 78 23.66 -18.70 11.57
CA PRO A 78 22.80 -18.72 12.75
C PRO A 78 23.52 -19.26 14.01
N GLY A 79 24.54 -20.19 13.88
CA GLY A 79 25.08 -20.89 15.02
C GLY A 79 23.96 -21.58 15.80
N SER A 80 23.89 -21.30 17.12
CA SER A 80 22.83 -21.81 18.00
C SER A 80 21.58 -20.94 18.01
N LEU A 81 21.55 -19.81 17.28
CA LEU A 81 20.41 -18.89 17.23
C LEU A 81 19.32 -19.40 16.29
N ARG A 82 18.09 -19.13 16.64
CA ARG A 82 16.91 -19.44 15.83
C ARG A 82 16.09 -18.17 15.61
N LEU A 83 15.56 -18.00 14.39
CA LEU A 83 14.56 -17.00 14.12
C LEU A 83 13.19 -17.64 14.04
N THR A 84 12.20 -16.97 14.62
CA THR A 84 10.81 -17.40 14.60
C THR A 84 9.91 -16.25 14.21
N TYR A 85 8.72 -16.57 13.66
CA TYR A 85 7.65 -15.60 13.41
C TYR A 85 6.36 -16.02 14.11
N GLU A 86 5.60 -15.03 14.53
CA GLU A 86 4.28 -15.19 15.17
C GLU A 86 3.40 -13.98 14.86
N ALA A 87 2.08 -14.15 14.92
CA ALA A 87 1.14 -13.06 14.63
C ALA A 87 1.05 -12.08 15.79
N VAL A 88 1.05 -10.79 15.51
CA VAL A 88 0.80 -9.73 16.50
C VAL A 88 -0.40 -8.87 16.12
N ARG A 89 -0.97 -8.17 17.09
CA ARG A 89 -2.04 -7.21 16.84
C ARG A 89 -1.48 -6.00 16.10
N ASP A 90 -2.21 -5.56 15.10
CA ASP A 90 -1.96 -4.27 14.47
C ASP A 90 -2.43 -3.12 15.41
N PRO A 91 -2.16 -1.85 15.10
CA PRO A 91 -2.62 -0.71 15.90
C PRO A 91 -4.15 -0.61 16.05
N ARG A 92 -4.93 -1.29 15.19
CA ARG A 92 -6.40 -1.35 15.29
C ARG A 92 -6.89 -2.55 16.11
N GLY A 93 -5.98 -3.37 16.64
CA GLY A 93 -6.29 -4.56 17.42
C GLY A 93 -6.52 -5.83 16.59
N SER A 94 -6.47 -5.77 15.27
CA SER A 94 -6.62 -6.92 14.37
C SER A 94 -5.41 -7.85 14.45
N ARG A 95 -5.65 -9.16 14.35
CA ARG A 95 -4.63 -10.20 14.34
C ARG A 95 -5.01 -11.32 13.37
N ASN A 96 -4.03 -11.95 12.74
CA ASN A 96 -4.23 -13.01 11.75
C ASN A 96 -3.43 -14.24 12.16
N LEU A 97 -4.08 -15.19 12.83
CA LEU A 97 -3.46 -16.38 13.44
C LEU A 97 -3.50 -17.59 12.50
N SER A 98 -4.59 -17.74 11.76
CA SER A 98 -4.93 -18.94 11.01
C SER A 98 -5.56 -18.57 9.69
N SER A 99 -5.39 -19.39 8.68
CA SER A 99 -6.08 -19.30 7.38
C SER A 99 -7.33 -20.19 7.30
N LYS A 100 -7.59 -20.98 8.37
CA LYS A 100 -8.70 -21.95 8.42
C LYS A 100 -10.05 -21.24 8.36
N GLY A 101 -10.90 -21.65 7.42
CA GLY A 101 -12.28 -21.19 7.31
C GLY A 101 -12.46 -19.72 6.89
N LYS A 102 -11.39 -19.08 6.41
CA LYS A 102 -11.40 -17.68 5.91
C LYS A 102 -11.65 -17.59 4.40
N THR A 103 -11.25 -18.62 3.67
CA THR A 103 -11.55 -18.81 2.23
C THR A 103 -11.86 -20.28 1.97
N ASN A 104 -12.27 -20.61 0.74
CA ASN A 104 -12.48 -22.00 0.33
C ASN A 104 -11.19 -22.68 -0.18
N PHE A 105 -10.02 -22.06 -0.02
CA PHE A 105 -8.75 -22.61 -0.51
C PHE A 105 -8.51 -24.06 -0.09
N TRP A 106 -8.70 -24.37 1.19
CA TRP A 106 -8.41 -25.69 1.74
C TRP A 106 -9.29 -26.80 1.21
N GLN A 107 -10.47 -26.46 0.68
CA GLN A 107 -11.36 -27.42 0.02
C GLN A 107 -10.81 -27.87 -1.35
N PHE A 108 -10.05 -26.98 -2.01
CA PHE A 108 -9.58 -27.18 -3.38
C PHE A 108 -8.06 -27.31 -3.51
N SER A 109 -7.30 -27.08 -2.44
CA SER A 109 -5.82 -27.05 -2.46
C SER A 109 -5.20 -28.34 -3.00
N LYS A 110 -5.75 -29.51 -2.63
CA LYS A 110 -5.27 -30.80 -3.13
C LYS A 110 -5.54 -30.98 -4.64
N ALA A 111 -6.72 -30.61 -5.10
CA ALA A 111 -7.09 -30.72 -6.52
C ALA A 111 -6.30 -29.74 -7.42
N LEU A 112 -5.97 -28.56 -6.91
CA LEU A 112 -5.25 -27.52 -7.65
C LEU A 112 -3.74 -27.66 -7.58
N PHE A 113 -3.19 -27.93 -6.39
CA PHE A 113 -1.75 -27.83 -6.11
C PHE A 113 -1.11 -29.16 -5.66
N GLY A 114 -1.85 -30.25 -5.61
CA GLY A 114 -1.35 -31.54 -5.15
C GLY A 114 -1.24 -31.68 -3.62
N GLY A 115 -1.59 -30.68 -2.85
CA GLY A 115 -1.54 -30.64 -1.39
C GLY A 115 -0.90 -29.36 -0.87
N PRO A 116 -0.78 -29.14 0.47
CA PRO A 116 -1.46 -29.88 1.51
C PRO A 116 -2.95 -29.50 1.60
N SER A 117 -3.77 -30.39 2.12
CA SER A 117 -5.19 -30.11 2.42
C SER A 117 -5.43 -29.73 3.89
N THR A 118 -4.39 -29.80 4.70
CA THR A 118 -4.46 -29.44 6.12
C THR A 118 -4.38 -27.91 6.26
N PRO A 119 -5.37 -27.27 6.87
CA PRO A 119 -5.35 -25.83 7.11
C PRO A 119 -4.08 -25.40 7.83
N ASP A 120 -3.64 -24.17 7.53
CA ASP A 120 -2.46 -23.51 8.07
C ASP A 120 -1.10 -24.07 7.63
N LYS A 121 -1.05 -25.16 6.89
CA LYS A 121 0.19 -25.73 6.36
C LYS A 121 0.47 -25.21 4.94
N GLY A 122 1.47 -24.34 4.78
CA GLY A 122 1.80 -23.74 3.49
C GLY A 122 2.37 -24.72 2.47
N LEU A 123 2.22 -24.41 1.19
CA LEU A 123 2.70 -25.23 0.05
C LEU A 123 4.24 -25.45 0.08
N LYS A 124 4.99 -24.55 0.70
CA LYS A 124 6.45 -24.64 0.90
C LYS A 124 6.84 -25.13 2.29
N GLY A 125 5.88 -25.56 3.12
CA GLY A 125 6.12 -26.11 4.45
C GLY A 125 6.16 -25.10 5.59
N PHE A 126 6.10 -23.79 5.33
CA PHE A 126 5.97 -22.76 6.36
C PHE A 126 4.49 -22.56 6.72
N ASN A 127 4.18 -22.50 8.02
CA ASN A 127 2.83 -22.58 8.52
C ASN A 127 2.33 -21.23 9.07
N MET A 128 1.00 -21.09 9.17
CA MET A 128 0.45 -20.06 10.05
C MET A 128 0.73 -20.42 11.51
N PRO A 129 0.82 -19.41 12.41
CA PRO A 129 1.04 -19.69 13.85
C PRO A 129 -0.06 -20.51 14.52
N GLY A 130 -1.24 -20.56 13.92
CA GLY A 130 -2.41 -21.27 14.44
C GLY A 130 -3.09 -20.56 15.62
N PRO A 131 -4.21 -21.10 16.12
CA PRO A 131 -5.00 -20.47 17.19
C PRO A 131 -4.21 -20.18 18.47
N SER A 132 -3.22 -21.02 18.80
CA SER A 132 -2.34 -20.84 19.97
C SER A 132 -1.22 -19.82 19.74
N ASN A 133 -1.14 -19.24 18.54
CA ASN A 133 -0.07 -18.33 18.13
C ASN A 133 1.34 -18.88 18.39
N THR A 134 1.54 -20.15 18.06
CA THR A 134 2.82 -20.84 18.29
C THR A 134 3.89 -20.24 17.35
N PRO A 135 5.04 -19.77 17.87
CA PRO A 135 6.11 -19.26 17.03
C PRO A 135 6.59 -20.31 16.03
N GLN A 136 6.67 -19.97 14.75
CA GLN A 136 7.10 -20.82 13.66
C GLN A 136 8.55 -20.51 13.29
N SER A 137 9.35 -21.53 12.97
CA SER A 137 10.77 -21.36 12.64
C SER A 137 10.92 -20.80 11.22
N MET A 138 11.95 -19.96 11.03
CA MET A 138 12.43 -19.49 9.73
C MET A 138 13.66 -20.31 9.30
N ALA A 139 13.80 -20.53 7.99
CA ALA A 139 15.00 -21.15 7.42
C ALA A 139 16.08 -20.09 7.12
N HIS A 140 17.34 -20.49 7.12
CA HIS A 140 18.47 -19.62 6.79
C HIS A 140 18.98 -19.92 5.37
N ILE A 141 19.23 -18.88 4.58
CA ILE A 141 19.86 -18.94 3.27
C ILE A 141 21.32 -18.48 3.42
N PRO A 142 22.30 -19.40 3.49
CA PRO A 142 23.70 -19.04 3.76
C PRO A 142 24.31 -18.07 2.74
N ALA A 143 24.03 -18.28 1.44
CA ALA A 143 24.55 -17.44 0.36
C ALA A 143 24.08 -15.98 0.42
N GLU A 144 22.96 -15.73 1.07
CA GLU A 144 22.36 -14.39 1.17
C GLU A 144 22.49 -13.80 2.58
N HIS A 145 22.85 -14.59 3.57
CA HIS A 145 22.84 -14.24 4.99
C HIS A 145 21.47 -13.74 5.47
N VAL A 146 20.40 -14.42 5.03
CA VAL A 146 19.01 -14.05 5.27
C VAL A 146 18.27 -15.22 5.88
N PHE A 147 17.40 -14.95 6.84
CA PHE A 147 16.38 -15.89 7.29
C PHE A 147 15.11 -15.61 6.50
N HIS A 148 14.39 -16.67 6.14
CA HIS A 148 13.14 -16.54 5.39
C HIS A 148 12.09 -17.56 5.84
N ALA A 149 10.83 -17.20 5.63
CA ALA A 149 9.70 -18.12 5.63
C ALA A 149 8.87 -17.84 4.38
N GLU A 150 8.95 -18.74 3.41
CA GLU A 150 8.35 -18.61 2.08
C GLU A 150 7.07 -19.43 1.99
N GLY A 151 5.99 -18.79 1.55
CA GLY A 151 4.72 -19.48 1.30
C GLY A 151 3.87 -19.70 2.54
N ILE A 152 3.96 -18.82 3.53
CA ILE A 152 3.02 -18.78 4.64
C ILE A 152 1.61 -18.60 4.07
N PRO A 153 0.63 -19.50 4.36
CA PRO A 153 -0.69 -19.46 3.74
C PRO A 153 -1.59 -18.38 4.38
N LEU A 154 -1.11 -17.15 4.35
CA LEU A 154 -1.77 -15.97 4.89
C LEU A 154 -2.93 -15.54 4.00
N THR A 155 -4.02 -15.05 4.59
CA THR A 155 -5.18 -14.50 3.90
C THR A 155 -5.44 -13.06 4.36
N PRO A 156 -6.14 -12.22 3.58
CA PRO A 156 -6.43 -10.83 3.95
C PRO A 156 -7.58 -10.70 4.97
N TYR A 157 -7.84 -11.72 5.78
CA TYR A 157 -8.93 -11.74 6.76
C TYR A 157 -8.39 -12.00 8.15
N ASP A 158 -8.83 -11.20 9.13
CA ASP A 158 -8.50 -11.40 10.54
C ASP A 158 -9.31 -12.53 11.19
N GLU A 159 -9.17 -12.73 12.49
CA GLU A 159 -9.88 -13.78 13.23
C GLU A 159 -11.39 -13.51 13.31
N GLY A 160 -11.84 -12.27 13.17
CA GLY A 160 -13.24 -11.87 13.04
C GLY A 160 -13.78 -11.98 11.61
N LYS A 161 -12.97 -12.46 10.66
CA LYS A 161 -13.24 -12.48 9.21
C LYS A 161 -13.43 -11.11 8.59
N HIS A 162 -12.98 -10.05 9.25
CA HIS A 162 -12.93 -8.73 8.64
C HIS A 162 -11.75 -8.66 7.67
N LYS A 163 -11.93 -7.97 6.56
CA LYS A 163 -10.85 -7.78 5.58
C LYS A 163 -9.80 -6.83 6.15
N ARG A 164 -8.59 -7.34 6.37
CA ARG A 164 -7.42 -6.66 6.93
C ARG A 164 -6.19 -7.06 6.14
N THR A 165 -5.89 -6.30 5.12
CA THR A 165 -4.90 -6.62 4.08
C THR A 165 -3.45 -6.34 4.51
N TYR A 166 -3.25 -5.78 5.71
CA TYR A 166 -1.93 -5.43 6.26
C TYR A 166 -1.68 -6.07 7.63
N PRO A 167 -1.77 -7.40 7.76
CA PRO A 167 -1.55 -8.09 9.02
C PRO A 167 -0.10 -7.94 9.49
N MET A 168 0.08 -7.93 10.82
CA MET A 168 1.36 -7.74 11.48
C MET A 168 1.88 -9.04 12.06
N PHE A 169 3.19 -9.26 11.91
CA PHE A 169 3.90 -10.41 12.47
C PHE A 169 5.14 -9.94 13.24
N ARG A 170 5.47 -10.63 14.32
CA ARG A 170 6.70 -10.44 15.07
C ARG A 170 7.73 -11.45 14.64
N ILE A 171 8.93 -10.97 14.34
CA ILE A 171 10.09 -11.79 14.06
C ILE A 171 11.03 -11.68 15.27
N SER A 172 11.37 -12.83 15.87
CA SER A 172 12.17 -12.89 17.08
C SER A 172 13.43 -13.74 16.84
N VAL A 173 14.59 -13.22 17.23
CA VAL A 173 15.81 -14.01 17.37
C VAL A 173 15.84 -14.60 18.77
N ARG A 174 16.06 -15.92 18.84
CA ARG A 174 16.04 -16.69 20.08
C ARG A 174 17.38 -17.44 20.28
N ASP A 175 17.78 -17.61 21.52
CA ASP A 175 18.88 -18.48 21.90
C ASP A 175 18.48 -19.97 21.85
N ALA A 176 19.44 -20.86 22.17
CA ALA A 176 19.22 -22.31 22.20
C ALA A 176 18.14 -22.75 23.19
N ASN A 177 17.93 -21.98 24.26
CA ASN A 177 16.93 -22.24 25.31
C ASN A 177 15.55 -21.62 25.00
N GLY A 178 15.41 -20.93 23.84
CA GLY A 178 14.17 -20.27 23.45
C GLY A 178 14.02 -18.84 23.96
N GLY A 179 14.97 -18.32 24.72
CA GLY A 179 14.99 -16.94 25.21
C GLY A 179 15.06 -15.92 24.07
N VAL A 180 14.25 -14.87 24.13
CA VAL A 180 14.21 -13.82 23.11
C VAL A 180 15.36 -12.85 23.31
N LEU A 181 16.24 -12.73 22.32
CA LEU A 181 17.40 -11.83 22.33
C LEU A 181 17.15 -10.51 21.60
N GLY A 182 16.14 -10.47 20.77
CA GLY A 182 15.70 -9.29 20.03
C GLY A 182 14.51 -9.62 19.13
N SER A 183 13.70 -8.62 18.79
CA SER A 183 12.55 -8.81 17.90
C SER A 183 12.20 -7.53 17.14
N THR A 184 11.40 -7.68 16.08
CA THR A 184 10.81 -6.60 15.34
C THR A 184 9.40 -6.98 14.87
N ASP A 185 8.53 -6.00 14.70
CA ASP A 185 7.21 -6.19 14.10
C ASP A 185 7.24 -5.74 12.63
N VAL A 186 6.73 -6.58 11.75
CA VAL A 186 6.74 -6.37 10.31
C VAL A 186 5.34 -6.64 9.74
N VAL A 187 4.96 -5.88 8.72
CA VAL A 187 3.73 -6.10 7.97
C VAL A 187 3.94 -7.15 6.89
N LEU A 188 2.99 -8.09 6.74
CA LEU A 188 2.96 -9.08 5.66
C LEU A 188 1.72 -8.87 4.79
N PRO A 189 1.75 -7.92 3.85
CA PRO A 189 0.57 -7.53 3.11
C PRO A 189 0.11 -8.63 2.16
N ILE A 190 -1.22 -8.79 2.07
CA ILE A 190 -1.84 -9.71 1.13
C ILE A 190 -3.21 -9.17 0.69
N SER A 191 -3.56 -9.38 -0.58
CA SER A 191 -4.80 -8.89 -1.17
C SER A 191 -5.42 -9.94 -2.07
N ASP A 192 -6.74 -9.99 -2.07
CA ASP A 192 -7.56 -10.78 -2.98
C ASP A 192 -8.26 -9.90 -4.05
N GLU A 193 -7.73 -8.70 -4.30
CA GLU A 193 -8.26 -7.71 -5.25
C GLU A 193 -7.88 -7.99 -6.71
N MET A 194 -7.83 -9.24 -7.15
CA MET A 194 -7.74 -9.56 -8.58
C MET A 194 -9.12 -9.47 -9.21
N ASP A 195 -9.54 -8.26 -9.61
CA ASP A 195 -10.91 -8.02 -10.06
C ASP A 195 -11.06 -8.10 -11.58
N CYS A 196 -11.16 -9.32 -12.11
CA CYS A 196 -11.52 -9.56 -13.50
C CYS A 196 -12.99 -9.27 -13.80
N SER A 197 -13.83 -9.17 -12.78
CA SER A 197 -15.29 -9.02 -12.89
C SER A 197 -15.73 -7.71 -13.54
N LEU A 198 -14.88 -6.66 -13.48
CA LEU A 198 -15.15 -5.38 -14.15
C LEU A 198 -15.46 -5.55 -15.65
N CYS A 199 -14.79 -6.52 -16.28
CA CYS A 199 -14.95 -6.81 -17.70
C CYS A 199 -15.70 -8.12 -17.96
N HIS A 200 -15.43 -9.17 -17.14
CA HIS A 200 -15.93 -10.52 -17.37
C HIS A 200 -17.17 -10.90 -16.56
N GLY A 201 -17.66 -10.06 -15.65
CA GLY A 201 -18.94 -10.27 -14.99
C GLY A 201 -20.10 -10.24 -15.98
N SER A 202 -21.13 -11.06 -15.76
CA SER A 202 -22.30 -11.10 -16.64
C SER A 202 -22.94 -9.72 -16.81
N GLY A 203 -23.13 -9.29 -18.07
CA GLY A 203 -23.63 -7.96 -18.40
C GLY A 203 -22.59 -6.83 -18.35
N SER A 204 -21.31 -7.12 -18.12
CA SER A 204 -20.25 -6.08 -18.00
C SER A 204 -19.79 -5.55 -19.37
N LEU A 205 -18.62 -5.94 -19.83
CA LEU A 205 -18.02 -5.39 -21.04
C LEU A 205 -18.40 -6.23 -22.28
N PRO A 206 -19.05 -5.67 -23.32
CA PRO A 206 -19.43 -6.42 -24.54
C PRO A 206 -18.26 -7.16 -25.21
N ALA A 207 -17.04 -6.60 -25.15
CA ALA A 207 -15.85 -7.24 -25.71
C ALA A 207 -15.44 -8.55 -24.99
N ALA A 208 -15.94 -8.76 -23.77
CA ALA A 208 -15.71 -9.98 -23.00
C ALA A 208 -16.91 -10.96 -23.03
N LEU A 209 -17.97 -10.63 -23.81
CA LEU A 209 -19.15 -11.48 -23.95
C LEU A 209 -18.79 -12.76 -24.73
N PRO A 210 -18.97 -13.97 -24.15
CA PRO A 210 -18.86 -15.20 -24.90
C PRO A 210 -19.96 -15.31 -25.97
N LYS A 211 -19.68 -15.96 -27.10
CA LYS A 211 -20.68 -16.18 -28.16
C LYS A 211 -21.91 -16.95 -27.66
N ALA A 212 -21.70 -17.90 -26.75
CA ALA A 212 -22.78 -18.65 -26.10
C ALA A 212 -23.54 -17.84 -25.03
N GLY A 213 -23.27 -16.53 -24.90
CA GLY A 213 -23.87 -15.65 -23.91
C GLY A 213 -23.20 -15.73 -22.52
N TRP A 214 -23.60 -14.81 -21.64
CA TRP A 214 -23.17 -14.79 -20.25
C TRP A 214 -23.68 -16.00 -19.47
N VAL A 215 -22.90 -16.45 -18.47
CA VAL A 215 -23.25 -17.61 -17.62
C VAL A 215 -24.36 -17.28 -16.62
N HIS A 216 -24.32 -16.08 -16.05
CA HIS A 216 -25.24 -15.65 -15.00
C HIS A 216 -25.25 -16.59 -13.78
N ASP A 217 -24.06 -16.99 -13.30
CA ASP A 217 -23.97 -17.75 -12.05
C ASP A 217 -24.42 -16.88 -10.87
N PRO A 218 -25.23 -17.40 -9.94
CA PRO A 218 -25.69 -16.62 -8.78
C PRO A 218 -24.57 -16.22 -7.83
N ASN A 219 -23.49 -16.98 -7.78
CA ASN A 219 -22.31 -16.60 -7.04
C ASN A 219 -21.43 -15.67 -7.90
N PHE A 220 -21.24 -14.46 -7.42
CA PHE A 220 -20.47 -13.44 -8.12
C PHE A 220 -19.03 -13.85 -8.46
N ASP A 221 -18.33 -14.46 -7.49
CA ASP A 221 -16.94 -14.88 -7.70
C ASP A 221 -16.83 -16.02 -8.72
N ARG A 222 -17.87 -16.83 -8.85
CA ARG A 222 -17.97 -17.87 -9.86
C ARG A 222 -18.40 -17.32 -11.23
N ASP A 223 -19.30 -16.34 -11.26
CA ASP A 223 -19.89 -15.82 -12.50
C ASP A 223 -18.82 -15.35 -13.50
N TYR A 224 -17.99 -14.40 -13.10
CA TYR A 224 -16.96 -13.88 -14.02
C TYR A 224 -15.90 -14.92 -14.35
N ARG A 225 -15.58 -15.82 -13.42
CA ARG A 225 -14.62 -16.89 -13.66
C ARG A 225 -15.15 -17.91 -14.67
N LEU A 226 -16.39 -18.28 -14.59
CA LEU A 226 -17.04 -19.16 -15.56
C LEU A 226 -17.16 -18.49 -16.94
N ASN A 227 -17.45 -17.19 -16.99
CA ASN A 227 -17.44 -16.42 -18.23
C ASN A 227 -16.04 -16.42 -18.89
N ILE A 228 -14.98 -16.28 -18.10
CA ILE A 228 -13.59 -16.37 -18.59
C ILE A 228 -13.31 -17.75 -19.19
N LEU A 229 -13.68 -18.83 -18.50
CA LEU A 229 -13.47 -20.19 -19.02
C LEU A 229 -14.26 -20.44 -20.30
N ARG A 230 -15.53 -20.02 -20.37
CA ARG A 230 -16.36 -20.12 -21.56
C ARG A 230 -15.74 -19.38 -22.75
N LEU A 231 -15.30 -18.14 -22.52
CA LEU A 231 -14.63 -17.32 -23.54
C LEU A 231 -13.29 -17.95 -23.97
N HIS A 232 -12.52 -18.51 -23.03
CA HIS A 232 -11.27 -19.20 -23.29
C HIS A 232 -11.50 -20.40 -24.22
N ASP A 233 -12.46 -21.26 -23.89
CA ASP A 233 -12.82 -22.44 -24.70
C ASP A 233 -13.23 -22.04 -26.11
N GLU A 234 -14.07 -21.02 -26.26
CA GLU A 234 -14.47 -20.49 -27.58
C GLU A 234 -13.29 -19.97 -28.41
N LYS A 235 -12.40 -19.21 -27.79
CA LYS A 235 -11.21 -18.67 -28.47
C LYS A 235 -10.21 -19.76 -28.87
N GLN A 236 -10.23 -20.91 -28.21
CA GLN A 236 -9.31 -22.03 -28.44
C GLN A 236 -9.97 -23.22 -29.18
N ALA A 237 -11.24 -23.16 -29.54
CA ALA A 237 -12.01 -24.27 -30.09
C ALA A 237 -11.34 -24.98 -31.30
N GLY A 238 -10.66 -24.21 -32.17
CA GLY A 238 -9.92 -24.73 -33.36
C GLY A 238 -8.47 -25.10 -33.07
N ASN A 239 -7.96 -24.92 -31.87
CA ASN A 239 -6.55 -25.09 -31.57
C ASN A 239 -6.22 -26.52 -31.13
N SER A 240 -5.46 -27.26 -31.95
CA SER A 240 -5.04 -28.64 -31.63
C SER A 240 -4.20 -28.72 -30.36
N LYS A 241 -3.32 -27.75 -30.12
CA LYS A 241 -2.52 -27.68 -28.88
C LYS A 241 -3.40 -27.55 -27.63
N PHE A 242 -4.52 -26.86 -27.73
CA PHE A 242 -5.46 -26.75 -26.61
C PHE A 242 -6.09 -28.10 -26.27
N LYS A 243 -6.52 -28.88 -27.28
CA LYS A 243 -7.06 -30.24 -27.08
C LYS A 243 -6.04 -31.15 -26.38
N THR A 244 -4.80 -31.15 -26.83
CA THR A 244 -3.71 -31.90 -26.20
C THR A 244 -3.44 -31.44 -24.78
N ALA A 245 -3.46 -30.13 -24.55
CA ALA A 245 -3.25 -29.57 -23.20
C ALA A 245 -4.37 -29.95 -22.20
N LEU A 246 -5.63 -29.95 -22.65
CA LEU A 246 -6.75 -30.44 -21.83
C LEU A 246 -6.54 -31.89 -21.41
N GLN A 247 -6.17 -32.74 -22.34
CA GLN A 247 -5.91 -34.16 -22.08
C GLN A 247 -4.75 -34.35 -21.11
N ASN A 248 -3.62 -33.67 -21.32
CA ASN A 248 -2.43 -33.76 -20.46
C ASN A 248 -2.69 -33.23 -19.03
N ALA A 249 -3.56 -32.24 -18.86
CA ALA A 249 -3.96 -31.71 -17.57
C ALA A 249 -5.07 -32.56 -16.89
N GLY A 250 -5.58 -33.59 -17.58
CA GLY A 250 -6.70 -34.40 -17.09
C GLY A 250 -8.00 -33.58 -16.96
N TYR A 251 -8.23 -32.66 -17.90
CA TYR A 251 -9.46 -31.87 -18.02
C TYR A 251 -10.39 -32.46 -19.07
N SER A 252 -11.65 -32.05 -19.04
CA SER A 252 -12.65 -32.50 -20.01
C SER A 252 -12.24 -32.16 -21.46
N SER A 253 -12.42 -33.11 -22.38
CA SER A 253 -12.21 -32.87 -23.81
C SER A 253 -13.16 -31.83 -24.40
N LYS A 254 -14.28 -31.52 -23.69
CA LYS A 254 -15.24 -30.48 -24.07
C LYS A 254 -14.81 -29.08 -23.66
N GLY A 255 -13.75 -28.93 -22.86
CA GLY A 255 -13.17 -27.64 -22.46
C GLY A 255 -13.06 -27.43 -20.95
N LEU A 256 -12.53 -26.27 -20.60
CA LEU A 256 -12.34 -25.86 -19.21
C LEU A 256 -13.67 -25.58 -18.50
N PHE A 257 -14.61 -24.95 -19.20
CA PHE A 257 -15.93 -24.66 -18.66
C PHE A 257 -16.66 -25.97 -18.27
N ASP A 258 -16.67 -26.95 -19.15
CA ASP A 258 -17.28 -28.27 -18.89
C ASP A 258 -16.56 -29.01 -17.75
N THR A 259 -15.25 -28.90 -17.67
CA THR A 259 -14.44 -29.43 -16.56
C THR A 259 -14.95 -28.96 -15.21
N VAL A 260 -15.26 -27.66 -15.09
CA VAL A 260 -15.76 -27.12 -13.81
C VAL A 260 -17.23 -27.38 -13.58
N VAL A 261 -18.06 -27.23 -14.61
CA VAL A 261 -19.52 -27.30 -14.44
C VAL A 261 -20.02 -28.74 -14.36
N SER A 262 -19.51 -29.63 -15.22
CA SER A 262 -19.96 -31.03 -15.30
C SER A 262 -19.08 -31.96 -14.46
N VAL A 263 -17.74 -31.87 -14.60
CA VAL A 263 -16.80 -32.76 -13.90
C VAL A 263 -16.52 -32.31 -12.46
N LYS A 264 -16.88 -31.06 -12.10
CA LYS A 264 -16.66 -30.46 -10.76
C LYS A 264 -15.18 -30.35 -10.35
N LYS A 265 -14.28 -30.31 -11.33
CA LYS A 265 -12.85 -30.17 -11.10
C LYS A 265 -12.43 -28.70 -11.35
N PRO A 266 -11.80 -28.00 -10.38
CA PRO A 266 -11.29 -26.65 -10.61
C PRO A 266 -10.08 -26.66 -11.53
N ILE A 267 -9.84 -25.52 -12.17
CA ILE A 267 -8.74 -25.34 -13.14
C ILE A 267 -7.55 -24.64 -12.47
N LEU A 268 -6.36 -25.20 -12.59
CA LEU A 268 -5.12 -24.48 -12.31
C LEU A 268 -4.59 -23.89 -13.63
N CYS A 269 -4.59 -22.54 -13.75
CA CYS A 269 -4.10 -21.90 -14.97
C CYS A 269 -2.64 -22.25 -15.25
N ALA A 270 -1.84 -22.40 -14.19
CA ALA A 270 -0.46 -22.81 -14.27
C ALA A 270 -0.24 -24.24 -14.72
N ALA A 271 -1.24 -25.10 -14.76
CA ALA A 271 -1.11 -26.45 -15.32
C ALA A 271 -0.73 -26.42 -16.81
N CYS A 272 -1.21 -25.41 -17.55
CA CYS A 272 -0.94 -25.23 -18.97
C CYS A 272 0.04 -24.07 -19.23
N HIS A 273 -0.12 -22.93 -18.54
CA HIS A 273 0.66 -21.72 -18.72
C HIS A 273 1.75 -21.60 -17.64
N ALA A 274 3.01 -21.57 -18.02
CA ALA A 274 4.09 -21.39 -17.05
C ALA A 274 3.84 -20.15 -16.19
N SER A 275 3.94 -20.30 -14.87
CA SER A 275 3.74 -19.21 -13.89
C SER A 275 5.01 -18.95 -13.10
N ASN A 276 5.42 -17.68 -13.02
CA ASN A 276 6.56 -17.29 -12.18
C ASN A 276 6.28 -17.44 -10.68
N ALA A 277 5.01 -17.39 -10.28
CA ALA A 277 4.59 -17.63 -8.90
C ALA A 277 4.62 -19.11 -8.51
N LEU A 278 4.58 -20.00 -9.50
CA LEU A 278 4.58 -21.45 -9.34
C LEU A 278 5.66 -22.07 -10.22
N PRO A 279 6.94 -22.02 -9.82
CA PRO A 279 8.05 -22.54 -10.62
C PRO A 279 7.87 -24.01 -10.99
N GLY A 280 8.31 -24.39 -12.18
CA GLY A 280 8.18 -25.75 -12.70
C GLY A 280 6.81 -26.10 -13.28
N THR A 281 5.91 -25.13 -13.42
CA THR A 281 4.58 -25.30 -14.04
C THR A 281 4.59 -24.95 -15.52
N GLY A 282 3.45 -25.22 -16.20
CA GLY A 282 3.26 -24.96 -17.61
C GLY A 282 3.62 -26.14 -18.52
N MET A 283 3.22 -26.06 -19.78
CA MET A 283 3.47 -27.06 -20.81
C MET A 283 4.36 -26.51 -21.93
N PRO A 284 5.24 -27.31 -22.51
CA PRO A 284 6.06 -26.88 -23.63
C PRO A 284 5.22 -26.37 -24.81
N GLY A 285 5.62 -25.23 -25.38
CA GLY A 285 4.94 -24.64 -26.53
C GLY A 285 3.63 -23.89 -26.22
N ILE A 286 3.25 -23.80 -24.92
CA ILE A 286 2.17 -22.93 -24.46
C ILE A 286 2.80 -21.66 -23.84
N PRO A 287 2.38 -20.45 -24.24
CA PRO A 287 2.94 -19.21 -23.72
C PRO A 287 2.73 -19.07 -22.22
N ALA A 288 3.66 -18.39 -21.52
CA ALA A 288 3.57 -18.13 -20.10
C ALA A 288 2.32 -17.32 -19.74
N LEU A 289 1.81 -17.51 -18.51
CA LEU A 289 0.60 -16.87 -18.03
C LEU A 289 0.68 -15.34 -18.12
N THR A 290 1.81 -14.76 -17.71
CA THR A 290 2.04 -13.32 -17.82
C THR A 290 1.96 -12.83 -19.26
N THR A 291 2.53 -13.55 -20.21
CA THR A 291 2.52 -13.21 -21.65
C THR A 291 1.08 -13.17 -22.19
N VAL A 292 0.28 -14.19 -21.89
CA VAL A 292 -1.09 -14.26 -22.46
C VAL A 292 -2.02 -13.26 -21.78
N LEU A 293 -1.96 -13.11 -20.46
CA LEU A 293 -2.82 -12.16 -19.75
C LEU A 293 -2.55 -10.71 -20.19
N HIS A 294 -1.31 -10.26 -20.14
CA HIS A 294 -0.99 -8.88 -20.50
C HIS A 294 -1.15 -8.63 -22.00
N GLY A 295 -0.68 -9.54 -22.85
CA GLY A 295 -0.74 -9.38 -24.32
C GLY A 295 -2.17 -9.34 -24.87
N LYS A 296 -3.09 -10.14 -24.33
CA LYS A 296 -4.49 -10.14 -24.77
C LYS A 296 -5.25 -8.90 -24.30
N HIS A 297 -4.88 -8.33 -23.15
CA HIS A 297 -5.55 -7.15 -22.61
C HIS A 297 -4.93 -5.81 -23.04
N ALA A 298 -3.71 -5.81 -23.57
CA ALA A 298 -3.01 -4.58 -23.98
C ALA A 298 -3.85 -3.68 -24.91
N LYS A 299 -4.58 -4.27 -25.86
CA LYS A 299 -5.40 -3.54 -26.84
C LYS A 299 -6.83 -3.26 -26.38
N VAL A 300 -7.24 -3.77 -25.20
CA VAL A 300 -8.58 -3.56 -24.67
C VAL A 300 -8.73 -2.10 -24.25
N ILE A 301 -9.91 -1.53 -24.53
CA ILE A 301 -10.25 -0.19 -24.04
C ILE A 301 -10.73 -0.30 -22.58
N ASP A 302 -10.04 0.40 -21.70
CA ASP A 302 -10.38 0.49 -20.28
C ASP A 302 -11.75 1.15 -20.11
N PRO A 303 -12.75 0.46 -19.55
CA PRO A 303 -14.11 0.98 -19.43
C PRO A 303 -14.23 2.20 -18.51
N LEU A 304 -13.24 2.45 -17.66
CA LEU A 304 -13.25 3.60 -16.75
C LEU A 304 -12.58 4.85 -17.33
N THR A 305 -11.65 4.69 -18.27
CA THR A 305 -10.89 5.82 -18.82
C THR A 305 -11.14 6.07 -20.30
N GLY A 306 -11.74 5.11 -21.02
CA GLY A 306 -11.92 5.17 -22.47
C GLY A 306 -10.61 5.06 -23.28
N LYS A 307 -9.49 4.72 -22.64
CA LYS A 307 -8.17 4.60 -23.25
C LYS A 307 -7.76 3.14 -23.36
N SER A 308 -6.88 2.82 -24.31
CA SER A 308 -6.26 1.49 -24.33
C SER A 308 -5.56 1.18 -23.01
N MET A 309 -5.64 -0.07 -22.59
CA MET A 309 -4.92 -0.55 -21.40
C MET A 309 -3.40 -0.43 -21.54
N ASP A 310 -2.88 -0.43 -22.76
CA ASP A 310 -1.45 -0.26 -23.08
C ASP A 310 -0.99 1.20 -23.18
N SER A 311 -1.93 2.15 -23.16
CA SER A 311 -1.60 3.57 -23.32
C SER A 311 -0.78 4.10 -22.14
N SER A 312 0.33 4.78 -22.43
CA SER A 312 1.15 5.46 -21.43
C SER A 312 0.37 6.56 -20.67
N SER A 313 -0.69 7.09 -21.25
CA SER A 313 -1.58 8.06 -20.63
C SER A 313 -2.66 7.42 -19.75
N ASN A 314 -2.85 6.10 -19.81
CA ASN A 314 -3.72 5.34 -18.90
C ASN A 314 -2.94 4.89 -17.66
N ARG A 315 -2.61 5.85 -16.80
CA ARG A 315 -1.73 5.64 -15.66
C ARG A 315 -2.25 4.67 -14.60
N SER A 316 -3.55 4.42 -14.58
CA SER A 316 -4.22 3.52 -13.63
C SER A 316 -4.58 2.15 -14.21
N SER A 317 -4.22 1.84 -15.46
CA SER A 317 -4.65 0.62 -16.15
C SER A 317 -4.29 -0.66 -15.38
N CYS A 318 -3.12 -0.72 -14.77
CA CYS A 318 -2.67 -1.90 -14.01
C CYS A 318 -3.60 -2.24 -12.83
N TYR A 319 -4.20 -1.23 -12.21
CA TYR A 319 -5.12 -1.41 -11.09
C TYR A 319 -6.51 -1.95 -11.50
N ARG A 320 -6.73 -2.30 -12.76
CA ARG A 320 -7.93 -3.04 -13.19
C ARG A 320 -7.85 -4.52 -12.82
N CYS A 321 -6.63 -5.02 -12.59
CA CYS A 321 -6.36 -6.42 -12.26
C CYS A 321 -5.50 -6.57 -11.01
N HIS A 322 -4.60 -5.62 -10.76
CA HIS A 322 -3.73 -5.61 -9.58
C HIS A 322 -4.33 -4.76 -8.45
N PRO A 323 -3.99 -5.04 -7.18
CA PRO A 323 -4.55 -4.32 -6.03
C PRO A 323 -4.33 -2.81 -6.10
N GLY A 324 -5.40 -2.04 -5.98
CA GLY A 324 -5.34 -0.59 -6.11
C GLY A 324 -6.56 0.17 -5.63
N SER A 325 -7.62 -0.50 -5.19
CA SER A 325 -8.84 0.12 -4.65
C SER A 325 -8.79 0.24 -3.12
N GLU A 326 -8.93 -0.86 -2.42
CA GLU A 326 -8.84 -0.91 -0.94
C GLU A 326 -7.39 -1.14 -0.50
N THR A 327 -6.70 -2.03 -1.19
CA THR A 327 -5.28 -2.30 -0.99
C THR A 327 -4.48 -1.60 -2.08
N ARG A 328 -3.38 -0.98 -1.71
CA ARG A 328 -2.50 -0.31 -2.66
C ARG A 328 -1.20 -1.07 -2.81
N CYS A 329 -0.95 -1.61 -4.00
CA CYS A 329 0.32 -2.26 -4.30
C CYS A 329 1.46 -1.24 -4.19
N LEU A 330 1.49 -0.20 -5.03
CA LEU A 330 2.50 0.86 -4.97
C LEU A 330 2.06 1.95 -3.96
N ARG A 331 2.59 1.89 -2.73
CA ARG A 331 2.24 2.79 -1.62
C ARG A 331 3.43 3.40 -0.88
N GLY A 332 4.64 3.05 -1.28
CA GLY A 332 5.86 3.63 -0.71
C GLY A 332 6.10 5.08 -1.13
N ALA A 333 7.24 5.63 -0.75
CA ALA A 333 7.66 7.00 -1.03
C ALA A 333 7.58 7.36 -2.52
N MET A 334 7.84 6.40 -3.42
CA MET A 334 7.73 6.60 -4.87
C MET A 334 6.29 6.74 -5.34
N GLY A 335 5.35 5.99 -4.73
CA GLY A 335 3.93 6.03 -5.09
C GLY A 335 3.18 7.29 -4.63
N GLY A 336 3.77 8.07 -3.74
CA GLY A 336 3.21 9.32 -3.22
C GLY A 336 3.58 10.57 -4.02
N ALA A 337 4.51 10.47 -4.97
CA ALA A 337 4.93 11.62 -5.77
C ALA A 337 3.83 12.05 -6.75
N VAL A 338 3.54 13.35 -6.85
CA VAL A 338 2.55 13.92 -7.78
C VAL A 338 3.20 14.95 -8.71
N SER A 339 2.69 15.02 -9.93
CA SER A 339 3.02 16.07 -10.90
C SER A 339 2.33 17.38 -10.54
N THR A 340 2.68 18.46 -11.23
CA THR A 340 2.02 19.76 -11.09
C THR A 340 0.53 19.73 -11.44
N SER A 341 0.08 18.76 -12.22
CA SER A 341 -1.34 18.52 -12.54
C SER A 341 -2.07 17.63 -11.54
N GLY A 342 -1.42 17.23 -10.42
CA GLY A 342 -1.99 16.34 -9.40
C GLY A 342 -2.06 14.86 -9.78
N GLN A 343 -1.53 14.49 -10.94
CA GLN A 343 -1.41 13.09 -11.37
C GLN A 343 -0.25 12.43 -10.62
N LEU A 344 -0.37 11.13 -10.35
CA LEU A 344 0.76 10.40 -9.79
C LEU A 344 1.95 10.47 -10.75
N ALA A 345 3.06 11.02 -10.27
CA ALA A 345 4.27 11.23 -11.06
C ALA A 345 4.96 9.90 -11.40
N MET A 346 4.82 8.89 -10.55
CA MET A 346 5.35 7.55 -10.77
C MET A 346 4.23 6.51 -10.62
N GLN A 347 4.20 5.56 -11.55
CA GLN A 347 3.24 4.46 -11.60
C GLN A 347 3.95 3.16 -11.96
N CYS A 348 3.20 2.08 -11.99
CA CYS A 348 3.67 0.74 -12.33
C CYS A 348 4.47 0.72 -13.63
N GLN A 349 3.97 1.43 -14.66
CA GLN A 349 4.58 1.46 -16.00
C GLN A 349 6.00 2.03 -16.03
N ASP A 350 6.36 2.89 -15.08
CA ASP A 350 7.68 3.53 -15.06
C ASP A 350 8.79 2.55 -14.66
N CYS A 351 8.42 1.46 -13.95
CA CYS A 351 9.32 0.37 -13.59
C CYS A 351 9.09 -0.88 -14.44
N HIS A 352 7.83 -1.24 -14.70
CA HIS A 352 7.48 -2.49 -15.38
C HIS A 352 7.30 -2.34 -16.90
N GLY A 353 7.21 -1.12 -17.42
CA GLY A 353 6.80 -0.83 -18.78
C GLY A 353 5.28 -0.91 -18.95
N ASN A 354 4.80 -0.66 -20.16
CA ASN A 354 3.40 -0.83 -20.50
C ASN A 354 3.01 -2.33 -20.58
N MET A 355 1.73 -2.60 -20.78
CA MET A 355 1.20 -3.97 -20.76
C MET A 355 1.79 -4.85 -21.84
N SER A 356 2.03 -4.31 -23.05
CA SER A 356 2.71 -5.03 -24.15
C SER A 356 4.14 -5.40 -23.77
N LYS A 357 4.87 -4.53 -23.04
CA LYS A 357 6.23 -4.82 -22.60
C LYS A 357 6.26 -5.91 -21.52
N VAL A 358 5.27 -5.90 -20.61
CA VAL A 358 5.12 -6.98 -19.62
C VAL A 358 4.79 -8.31 -20.31
N ALA A 359 4.10 -8.26 -21.44
CA ALA A 359 3.71 -9.43 -22.25
C ALA A 359 4.83 -9.99 -23.13
N ASP A 360 5.98 -9.34 -23.23
CA ASP A 360 7.08 -9.80 -24.07
C ASP A 360 7.47 -11.24 -23.72
N PRO A 361 7.42 -12.19 -24.66
CA PRO A 361 7.74 -13.60 -24.40
C PRO A 361 9.21 -13.83 -24.01
N LYS A 362 10.10 -12.88 -24.31
CA LYS A 362 11.50 -12.91 -23.87
C LYS A 362 11.67 -12.53 -22.40
N ARG A 363 10.66 -11.93 -21.80
CA ARG A 363 10.68 -11.50 -20.40
C ARG A 363 10.38 -12.67 -19.47
N GLN A 364 11.19 -12.83 -18.44
CA GLN A 364 11.00 -13.83 -17.40
C GLN A 364 10.19 -13.25 -16.21
N GLY A 365 9.06 -12.62 -16.51
CA GLY A 365 8.21 -12.01 -15.50
C GLY A 365 8.97 -10.97 -14.66
N TRP A 366 8.83 -11.03 -13.36
CA TRP A 366 9.54 -10.11 -12.44
C TRP A 366 11.06 -10.29 -12.41
N LEU A 367 11.64 -11.36 -12.98
CA LEU A 367 13.08 -11.56 -13.02
C LEU A 367 13.81 -10.54 -13.93
N ASN A 368 13.10 -9.92 -14.85
CA ASN A 368 13.64 -8.90 -15.76
C ASN A 368 13.21 -7.47 -15.38
N GLU A 369 12.80 -7.27 -14.14
CA GLU A 369 12.47 -5.94 -13.64
C GLU A 369 13.72 -5.09 -13.41
N PRO A 370 13.64 -3.76 -13.59
CA PRO A 370 14.77 -2.89 -13.32
C PRO A 370 15.11 -2.86 -11.83
N SER A 371 16.38 -2.67 -11.53
CA SER A 371 16.89 -2.43 -10.19
C SER A 371 16.79 -0.95 -9.82
N CYS A 372 16.99 -0.60 -8.56
CA CYS A 372 16.90 0.78 -8.08
C CYS A 372 17.84 1.73 -8.82
N GLN A 373 19.05 1.27 -9.14
CA GLN A 373 20.06 2.07 -9.84
C GLN A 373 19.72 2.35 -11.31
N ASN A 374 18.77 1.65 -11.92
CA ASN A 374 18.32 2.00 -13.27
C ASN A 374 17.54 3.33 -13.28
N CYS A 375 16.96 3.73 -12.14
CA CYS A 375 16.28 5.01 -12.00
C CYS A 375 17.11 6.02 -11.20
N HIS A 376 17.76 5.59 -10.11
CA HIS A 376 18.57 6.48 -9.27
C HIS A 376 19.92 6.77 -9.90
N SER A 377 20.22 8.06 -10.11
CA SER A 377 21.47 8.52 -10.73
C SER A 377 22.69 8.49 -9.80
N GLY A 378 22.50 8.17 -8.52
CA GLY A 378 23.55 8.00 -7.53
C GLY A 378 23.81 9.24 -6.69
N THR A 379 24.30 10.32 -7.26
CA THR A 379 24.71 11.50 -6.51
C THR A 379 24.14 12.81 -7.07
N ALA A 380 24.21 13.87 -6.27
CA ALA A 380 23.75 15.19 -6.67
C ALA A 380 24.72 15.90 -7.65
N THR A 381 25.84 15.31 -7.99
CA THR A 381 26.83 15.88 -8.93
C THR A 381 26.65 15.38 -10.36
N VAL A 382 25.77 14.40 -10.59
CA VAL A 382 25.45 13.86 -11.92
C VAL A 382 24.02 14.21 -12.32
N ASN A 383 23.64 13.91 -13.54
CA ASN A 383 22.29 14.14 -14.08
C ASN A 383 21.78 15.58 -13.79
N ARG A 384 22.65 16.59 -13.96
CA ARG A 384 22.35 18.01 -13.69
C ARG A 384 21.80 18.27 -12.27
N GLY A 385 22.28 17.51 -11.28
CA GLY A 385 21.83 17.61 -9.89
C GLY A 385 20.56 16.85 -9.56
N GLN A 386 19.97 16.15 -10.51
CA GLN A 386 18.80 15.30 -10.29
C GLN A 386 19.24 13.91 -9.84
N ILE A 387 18.79 13.50 -8.68
CA ILE A 387 19.17 12.22 -8.08
C ILE A 387 18.46 10.99 -8.71
N ARG A 388 17.50 11.20 -9.56
CA ARG A 388 16.75 10.13 -10.24
C ARG A 388 16.21 10.57 -11.60
N TYR A 389 15.95 9.59 -12.44
CA TYR A 389 15.16 9.71 -13.66
C TYR A 389 13.68 9.47 -13.36
N THR A 390 12.80 9.93 -14.24
CA THR A 390 11.34 9.71 -14.15
C THR A 390 10.91 8.31 -14.57
N SER A 391 11.79 7.57 -15.28
CA SER A 391 11.58 6.21 -15.73
C SER A 391 12.87 5.41 -15.60
N ALA A 392 12.77 4.13 -15.28
CA ALA A 392 13.90 3.20 -15.28
C ALA A 392 14.40 2.85 -16.70
N PHE A 393 13.65 3.23 -17.73
CA PHE A 393 13.97 2.95 -19.13
C PHE A 393 14.46 4.21 -19.86
N ASP A 394 15.40 4.02 -20.80
CA ASP A 394 15.82 5.03 -21.73
C ASP A 394 14.79 5.23 -22.88
N SER A 395 15.09 6.11 -23.84
CA SER A 395 14.23 6.36 -25.00
C SER A 395 14.04 5.15 -25.90
N ASN A 396 14.95 4.18 -25.86
CA ASN A 396 14.89 2.95 -26.64
C ASN A 396 14.15 1.81 -25.88
N GLY A 397 13.71 2.10 -24.66
CA GLY A 397 13.03 1.13 -23.80
C GLY A 397 13.95 0.12 -23.10
N ASN A 398 15.27 0.36 -23.09
CA ASN A 398 16.23 -0.45 -22.33
C ASN A 398 16.36 0.06 -20.89
N PRO A 399 16.63 -0.83 -19.92
CA PRO A 399 16.98 -0.40 -18.57
C PRO A 399 18.19 0.55 -18.60
N ARG A 400 18.06 1.69 -17.90
CA ARG A 400 19.15 2.67 -17.83
C ARG A 400 20.35 2.11 -17.10
N VAL A 401 21.54 2.52 -17.53
CA VAL A 401 22.76 2.29 -16.77
C VAL A 401 22.93 3.39 -15.73
N PRO A 402 23.26 3.07 -14.47
CA PRO A 402 23.44 4.08 -13.44
C PRO A 402 24.58 5.05 -13.79
N ALA A 403 24.30 6.35 -13.65
CA ALA A 403 25.28 7.40 -13.97
C ALA A 403 26.40 7.47 -12.91
N ASP A 404 26.09 7.14 -11.67
CA ASP A 404 27.04 7.06 -10.57
C ASP A 404 26.76 5.79 -9.74
N ARG A 405 27.81 5.07 -9.46
CA ARG A 405 27.71 3.79 -8.74
C ARG A 405 27.68 3.91 -7.22
N THR A 406 27.63 5.06 -6.64
CA THR A 406 27.67 5.25 -5.18
C THR A 406 26.50 4.62 -4.43
N PHE A 407 25.33 4.52 -5.06
CA PHE A 407 24.11 4.02 -4.40
C PHE A 407 23.96 2.51 -4.39
N ALA A 408 24.44 1.79 -5.40
CA ALA A 408 24.12 0.39 -5.53
C ALA A 408 25.16 -0.36 -6.37
N THR A 409 26.40 -0.45 -5.89
CA THR A 409 27.45 -0.73 -6.84
C THR A 409 28.65 -1.39 -6.33
N ASN A 410 28.50 -2.06 -5.27
CA ASN A 410 29.45 -3.11 -4.95
C ASN A 410 29.07 -4.39 -5.72
N ASP A 411 29.96 -5.35 -5.72
CA ASP A 411 29.83 -6.65 -6.40
C ASP A 411 28.62 -7.49 -5.96
N ASN A 412 27.89 -7.02 -4.95
CA ASN A 412 26.75 -7.71 -4.38
C ASN A 412 25.39 -7.15 -4.87
N THR A 413 25.39 -6.15 -5.77
CA THR A 413 24.16 -5.46 -6.15
C THR A 413 24.12 -5.04 -7.61
N PRO A 414 23.11 -5.46 -8.39
CA PRO A 414 22.16 -6.52 -8.06
C PRO A 414 22.81 -7.90 -8.03
N LYS A 415 22.10 -8.91 -7.53
CA LYS A 415 22.57 -10.30 -7.56
C LYS A 415 22.87 -10.70 -9.01
N THR A 416 24.00 -11.32 -9.27
CA THR A 416 24.43 -11.75 -10.59
C THR A 416 23.32 -12.54 -11.32
N GLY A 417 22.99 -12.14 -12.52
CA GLY A 417 21.93 -12.73 -13.34
C GLY A 417 20.50 -12.31 -12.98
N LEU A 418 20.29 -11.52 -11.92
CA LEU A 418 19.00 -11.04 -11.48
C LEU A 418 19.03 -9.55 -11.18
N ASN A 419 18.23 -8.76 -11.88
CA ASN A 419 18.12 -7.31 -11.70
C ASN A 419 17.06 -6.93 -10.66
N LEU A 420 16.83 -7.76 -9.65
CA LEU A 420 15.79 -7.53 -8.66
C LEU A 420 16.31 -6.81 -7.44
N TYR A 421 15.62 -5.73 -7.05
CA TYR A 421 15.87 -4.97 -5.83
C TYR A 421 16.00 -5.86 -4.59
N ARG A 422 15.10 -6.81 -4.43
CA ARG A 422 15.05 -7.74 -3.29
C ARG A 422 16.28 -8.64 -3.12
N PHE A 423 17.14 -8.77 -4.14
CA PHE A 423 18.40 -9.52 -4.04
C PHE A 423 19.61 -8.61 -3.93
N SER A 424 19.39 -7.30 -3.98
CA SER A 424 20.45 -6.31 -3.90
C SER A 424 20.96 -6.13 -2.46
N LYS A 425 22.26 -5.97 -2.30
CA LYS A 425 22.92 -5.79 -1.01
C LYS A 425 23.62 -4.44 -0.96
N GLY A 426 23.69 -3.85 0.23
CA GLY A 426 24.38 -2.61 0.50
C GLY A 426 25.35 -2.76 1.67
N HIS A 427 25.27 -1.89 2.64
CA HIS A 427 26.10 -1.75 3.82
C HIS A 427 26.50 -3.08 4.48
N LYS A 428 27.74 -3.55 4.23
CA LYS A 428 28.31 -4.77 4.83
C LYS A 428 27.49 -6.05 4.61
N GLY A 429 26.71 -6.11 3.52
CA GLY A 429 25.90 -7.27 3.15
C GLY A 429 24.43 -7.22 3.59
N LEU A 430 23.99 -6.15 4.21
CA LEU A 430 22.55 -5.91 4.43
C LEU A 430 21.84 -5.79 3.07
N GLN A 431 20.68 -6.40 2.92
CA GLN A 431 19.85 -6.21 1.75
C GLN A 431 19.26 -4.81 1.74
N CYS A 432 19.03 -4.24 0.55
CA CYS A 432 18.49 -2.88 0.41
C CYS A 432 17.16 -2.75 1.14
N GLU A 433 16.30 -3.76 1.05
CA GLU A 433 15.00 -3.79 1.72
C GLU A 433 15.08 -3.73 3.25
N ALA A 434 16.17 -4.20 3.85
CA ALA A 434 16.37 -4.12 5.31
C ALA A 434 16.33 -2.67 5.83
N CYS A 435 16.82 -1.71 5.03
CA CYS A 435 16.83 -0.29 5.39
C CYS A 435 15.74 0.52 4.70
N HIS A 436 15.39 0.17 3.46
CA HIS A 436 14.47 0.94 2.63
C HIS A 436 13.02 0.42 2.69
N GLY A 437 12.78 -0.77 3.22
CA GLY A 437 11.49 -1.45 3.16
C GLY A 437 11.28 -2.19 1.84
N SER A 438 10.18 -2.90 1.76
CA SER A 438 9.81 -3.73 0.60
C SER A 438 9.63 -2.91 -0.67
N THR A 439 9.81 -3.53 -1.82
CA THR A 439 9.86 -2.88 -3.14
C THR A 439 8.70 -1.91 -3.40
N HIS A 440 7.46 -2.28 -3.14
CA HIS A 440 6.30 -1.43 -3.40
C HIS A 440 5.91 -0.52 -2.23
N SER A 441 6.51 -0.73 -1.06
CA SER A 441 6.27 0.03 0.17
C SER A 441 7.54 0.67 0.75
N VAL A 442 8.46 1.09 -0.13
CA VAL A 442 9.70 1.77 0.27
C VAL A 442 9.40 2.91 1.23
N TYR A 443 10.14 2.95 2.33
CA TYR A 443 9.92 3.92 3.41
C TYR A 443 10.14 5.39 2.99
N PRO A 444 9.31 6.33 3.50
CA PRO A 444 8.09 6.08 4.28
C PRO A 444 6.93 5.63 3.38
N SER A 445 6.18 4.65 3.83
CA SER A 445 4.95 4.22 3.15
C SER A 445 3.76 5.08 3.58
N THR A 446 2.76 5.16 2.71
CA THR A 446 1.47 5.81 3.04
C THR A 446 0.64 4.97 4.02
N HIS A 447 0.90 3.67 4.14
CA HIS A 447 0.25 2.81 5.12
C HIS A 447 1.05 2.75 6.43
N THR A 448 0.38 3.01 7.56
CA THR A 448 1.02 3.15 8.87
C THR A 448 1.75 1.89 9.34
N ASN A 449 1.20 0.70 9.04
CA ASN A 449 1.80 -0.57 9.48
C ASN A 449 3.17 -0.82 8.85
N ASP A 450 3.39 -0.38 7.61
CA ASP A 450 4.71 -0.48 6.96
C ASP A 450 5.79 0.29 7.72
N ASN A 451 5.42 1.39 8.40
CA ASN A 451 6.36 2.28 9.07
C ASN A 451 6.62 1.92 10.55
N ILE A 452 6.01 0.87 11.09
CA ILE A 452 6.15 0.51 12.51
C ILE A 452 7.59 0.15 12.83
N GLN A 453 8.20 -0.71 12.03
CA GLN A 453 9.57 -1.17 12.25
C GLN A 453 10.57 -0.01 12.28
N ASN A 454 10.57 0.85 11.26
CA ASN A 454 11.53 1.94 11.18
C ASN A 454 11.31 3.01 12.24
N LYS A 455 10.06 3.28 12.64
CA LYS A 455 9.75 4.13 13.80
C LYS A 455 10.33 3.56 15.09
N ASN A 456 10.20 2.24 15.30
CA ASN A 456 10.71 1.58 16.50
C ASN A 456 12.25 1.63 16.56
N PHE A 457 12.94 1.58 15.42
CA PHE A 457 14.40 1.61 15.38
C PHE A 457 15.00 2.99 15.63
N GLN A 458 14.37 4.04 15.13
CA GLN A 458 14.97 5.37 15.05
C GLN A 458 14.08 6.52 15.52
N GLY A 459 12.85 6.24 15.99
CA GLY A 459 11.90 7.23 16.51
C GLY A 459 11.15 8.03 15.44
N HIS A 460 11.40 7.79 14.16
CA HIS A 460 10.72 8.46 13.04
C HIS A 460 10.53 7.56 11.83
N GLU A 461 9.60 7.92 10.96
CA GLU A 461 9.41 7.25 9.67
C GLU A 461 10.55 7.56 8.69
N GLY A 462 10.65 6.75 7.64
CA GLY A 462 11.62 6.88 6.57
C GLY A 462 12.64 5.75 6.55
N THR A 463 13.56 5.80 5.61
CA THR A 463 14.65 4.83 5.50
C THR A 463 15.38 4.70 6.85
N VAL A 464 15.77 3.48 7.22
CA VAL A 464 16.59 3.26 8.43
C VAL A 464 17.97 3.85 8.16
N SER A 465 18.20 5.07 8.66
CA SER A 465 19.39 5.89 8.39
C SER A 465 20.19 6.27 9.64
N ASP A 466 19.58 6.17 10.82
CA ASP A 466 20.27 6.47 12.07
C ASP A 466 21.20 5.30 12.44
N CYS A 467 22.49 5.56 12.56
CA CYS A 467 23.48 4.53 12.88
C CYS A 467 23.16 3.78 14.18
N SER A 468 22.57 4.48 15.17
CA SER A 468 22.14 3.91 16.45
C SER A 468 21.00 2.88 16.33
N ALA A 469 20.32 2.81 15.18
CA ALA A 469 19.32 1.77 14.92
C ALA A 469 19.93 0.36 14.96
N CYS A 470 21.21 0.26 14.55
CA CYS A 470 21.94 -1.04 14.49
C CYS A 470 23.20 -1.05 15.36
N HIS A 471 23.89 0.09 15.51
CA HIS A 471 25.14 0.19 16.24
C HIS A 471 24.93 0.68 17.68
N ALA A 472 25.28 -0.12 18.68
CA ALA A 472 25.26 0.30 20.08
C ALA A 472 26.21 1.49 20.34
N LYS A 473 27.32 1.53 19.61
CA LYS A 473 28.29 2.65 19.59
C LYS A 473 28.37 3.20 18.16
N THR A 474 27.91 4.41 17.95
CA THR A 474 27.93 5.06 16.64
C THR A 474 29.34 5.12 16.07
N PRO A 475 29.61 4.58 14.88
CA PRO A 475 30.93 4.60 14.26
C PRO A 475 31.39 6.03 13.95
N LYS A 476 32.66 6.35 14.24
CA LYS A 476 33.27 7.62 13.89
C LYS A 476 33.88 7.53 12.48
N THR A 477 33.15 7.97 11.48
CA THR A 477 33.55 7.90 10.06
C THR A 477 33.00 9.07 9.27
N SER A 478 33.69 9.47 8.22
CA SER A 478 33.23 10.50 7.27
C SER A 478 32.52 9.89 6.04
N THR A 479 32.80 8.63 5.69
CA THR A 479 32.33 8.00 4.46
C THR A 479 32.03 6.50 4.61
N GLY A 480 32.20 5.94 5.80
CA GLY A 480 32.09 4.48 6.01
C GLY A 480 30.64 3.98 6.22
N GLY A 481 29.67 4.83 6.28
CA GLY A 481 28.26 4.48 6.38
C GLY A 481 27.66 4.01 5.04
N PRO A 482 26.38 3.58 5.05
CA PRO A 482 25.66 3.26 3.83
C PRO A 482 25.77 4.39 2.80
N HIS A 483 25.98 4.07 1.52
CA HIS A 483 26.15 5.05 0.44
C HIS A 483 27.24 6.10 0.66
N GLY A 484 28.24 5.81 1.47
CA GLY A 484 29.28 6.77 1.83
C GLY A 484 28.83 7.84 2.82
N MET A 485 27.77 7.58 3.59
CA MET A 485 27.24 8.53 4.59
C MET A 485 28.15 8.62 5.81
N HIS A 486 28.12 9.78 6.44
CA HIS A 486 28.65 10.04 7.79
C HIS A 486 27.54 9.82 8.85
N PRO A 487 27.88 9.59 10.11
CA PRO A 487 26.90 9.55 11.18
C PRO A 487 26.26 10.92 11.41
N ILE A 488 25.01 10.92 11.87
CA ILE A 488 24.26 12.12 12.22
C ILE A 488 24.27 12.24 13.74
N GLY A 489 24.78 13.36 14.27
CA GLY A 489 24.81 13.56 15.72
C GLY A 489 25.82 14.63 16.18
N ARG A 490 25.87 14.83 17.51
CA ARG A 490 26.72 15.85 18.14
C ARG A 490 28.20 15.73 17.76
N TRP A 491 28.68 14.49 17.71
CA TRP A 491 30.07 14.25 17.34
C TRP A 491 30.37 14.78 15.94
N TRP A 492 29.56 14.41 14.95
CA TRP A 492 29.75 14.88 13.57
C TRP A 492 29.65 16.38 13.43
N VAL A 493 28.65 17.01 14.08
CA VAL A 493 28.48 18.46 14.05
C VAL A 493 29.69 19.19 14.63
N LYS A 494 30.38 18.60 15.63
CA LYS A 494 31.58 19.18 16.24
C LYS A 494 32.84 18.95 15.39
N GLU A 495 33.03 17.75 14.87
CA GLU A 495 34.31 17.29 14.31
C GLU A 495 34.36 17.26 12.77
N HIS A 496 33.26 17.60 12.06
CA HIS A 496 33.22 17.49 10.60
C HIS A 496 34.21 18.43 9.90
N GLY A 497 34.63 19.51 10.55
CA GLY A 497 35.65 20.44 10.05
C GLY A 497 36.94 19.70 9.68
N ASP A 498 37.47 18.88 10.59
CA ASP A 498 38.70 18.08 10.39
C ASP A 498 38.63 17.18 9.16
N TYR A 499 37.42 16.70 8.85
CA TYR A 499 37.16 15.86 7.67
C TYR A 499 36.96 16.66 6.37
N ALA A 500 36.71 17.96 6.47
CA ALA A 500 36.50 18.84 5.33
C ALA A 500 37.79 19.55 4.87
N GLU A 501 38.80 19.62 5.71
CA GLU A 501 40.09 20.29 5.44
C GLU A 501 40.86 19.70 4.25
N HIS A 502 41.86 20.42 3.76
CA HIS A 502 42.76 19.99 2.68
C HIS A 502 42.06 19.60 1.39
N GLY A 503 40.94 20.23 1.09
CA GLY A 503 40.16 19.96 -0.13
C GLY A 503 39.25 18.71 -0.07
N ARG A 504 39.23 17.97 1.06
CA ARG A 504 38.38 16.79 1.25
C ARG A 504 36.88 17.09 1.25
N TYR A 505 36.49 18.36 1.52
CA TYR A 505 35.10 18.82 1.39
C TYR A 505 34.52 18.58 0.01
N LYS A 506 35.33 18.42 -1.05
CA LYS A 506 34.83 18.12 -2.42
C LYS A 506 33.98 16.87 -2.47
N ALA A 507 34.28 15.87 -1.62
CA ALA A 507 33.48 14.64 -1.54
C ALA A 507 32.05 14.88 -1.01
N CYS A 508 31.85 15.92 -0.19
CA CYS A 508 30.54 16.27 0.38
C CYS A 508 29.53 16.71 -0.70
N ALA A 509 30.03 17.20 -1.84
CA ALA A 509 29.21 17.64 -2.97
C ALA A 509 28.31 16.50 -3.50
N LYS A 510 28.70 15.24 -3.37
CA LYS A 510 27.90 14.09 -3.81
C LYS A 510 26.51 14.06 -3.21
N CYS A 511 26.33 14.53 -1.98
CA CYS A 511 25.05 14.61 -1.30
C CYS A 511 24.57 16.04 -1.08
N HIS A 512 25.50 16.97 -0.77
CA HIS A 512 25.19 18.36 -0.44
C HIS A 512 25.13 19.30 -1.66
N GLY A 513 25.39 18.79 -2.86
CA GLY A 513 25.40 19.53 -4.12
C GLY A 513 26.73 20.27 -4.37
N SER A 514 27.01 20.59 -5.64
CA SER A 514 28.25 21.26 -6.05
C SER A 514 28.42 22.66 -5.44
N ASN A 515 27.31 23.29 -5.06
CA ASN A 515 27.29 24.59 -4.36
C ASN A 515 27.25 24.47 -2.83
N TYR A 516 27.19 23.22 -2.27
CA TYR A 516 27.15 22.93 -0.83
C TYR A 516 25.97 23.56 -0.07
N ARG A 517 24.91 23.93 -0.79
CA ARG A 517 23.68 24.49 -0.21
C ARG A 517 22.65 23.41 0.20
N GLY A 518 23.00 22.14 -0.01
CA GLY A 518 22.16 21.01 0.29
C GLY A 518 21.27 20.57 -0.87
N THR A 519 20.84 19.33 -0.84
CA THR A 519 19.97 18.70 -1.84
C THR A 519 18.95 17.78 -1.17
N VAL A 520 18.14 17.09 -1.96
CA VAL A 520 17.22 16.06 -1.44
C VAL A 520 17.96 14.90 -0.75
N LEU A 521 19.24 14.64 -1.09
CA LEU A 521 20.08 13.61 -0.46
C LEU A 521 20.59 14.03 0.93
N SER A 522 20.63 15.32 1.22
CA SER A 522 21.06 15.85 2.51
C SER A 522 19.90 16.33 3.38
N LYS A 523 18.69 15.80 3.16
CA LYS A 523 17.52 16.09 4.02
C LYS A 523 17.64 15.41 5.37
N ALA A 524 17.34 16.14 6.43
CA ALA A 524 17.15 15.57 7.76
C ALA A 524 16.02 14.53 7.75
N GLN A 525 16.30 13.32 8.19
CA GLN A 525 15.31 12.23 8.21
C GLN A 525 14.40 12.27 9.46
N GLY A 526 14.83 12.97 10.49
CA GLY A 526 14.07 13.24 11.72
C GLY A 526 14.33 14.64 12.24
N ASP A 527 13.55 15.07 13.23
CA ASP A 527 13.78 16.36 13.92
C ASP A 527 15.09 16.31 14.69
N ARG A 528 15.90 17.33 14.53
CA ARG A 528 17.23 17.43 15.14
C ARG A 528 17.47 18.79 15.77
N THR A 529 18.10 18.79 16.92
CA THR A 529 18.56 20.03 17.59
C THR A 529 20.01 19.86 17.99
N PHE A 530 20.85 20.79 17.56
CA PHE A 530 22.29 20.78 17.85
C PHE A 530 22.72 22.10 18.46
N SER A 531 23.48 22.04 19.55
CA SER A 531 24.24 23.14 20.06
C SER A 531 25.56 23.23 19.25
N THR A 532 25.83 24.36 18.63
CA THR A 532 27.01 24.60 17.78
C THR A 532 27.74 25.86 18.23
N LYS A 533 28.97 26.06 17.75
CA LYS A 533 29.68 27.35 17.96
C LYS A 533 28.91 28.56 17.39
N PHE A 534 27.92 28.33 16.52
CA PHE A 534 27.07 29.34 15.91
C PHE A 534 25.68 29.45 16.54
N GLY A 535 25.52 28.93 17.77
CA GLY A 535 24.25 28.86 18.49
C GLY A 535 23.49 27.57 18.25
N THR A 536 22.32 27.49 18.86
CA THR A 536 21.44 26.33 18.72
C THR A 536 20.78 26.32 17.33
N LYS A 537 20.93 25.20 16.62
CA LYS A 537 20.32 24.97 15.31
C LYS A 537 19.26 23.89 15.42
N LYS A 538 18.07 24.18 14.90
CA LYS A 538 16.94 23.24 14.85
C LYS A 538 16.64 22.90 13.40
N PHE A 539 16.56 21.61 13.11
CA PHE A 539 16.21 21.08 11.80
C PHE A 539 15.00 20.16 11.95
N PHE A 540 13.95 20.47 11.25
CA PHE A 540 12.79 19.58 11.20
C PHE A 540 13.01 18.47 10.18
N ARG A 541 12.28 17.38 10.31
CA ARG A 541 12.31 16.30 9.31
C ARG A 541 11.97 16.82 7.93
N GLY A 542 12.87 16.62 6.98
CA GLY A 542 12.79 17.16 5.61
C GLY A 542 13.54 18.47 5.39
N SER A 543 14.18 19.04 6.42
CA SER A 543 15.08 20.19 6.23
C SER A 543 16.24 19.82 5.34
N VAL A 544 16.55 20.67 4.37
CA VAL A 544 17.68 20.49 3.46
C VAL A 544 18.93 21.07 4.10
N ILE A 545 19.91 20.20 4.41
CA ILE A 545 21.10 20.55 5.15
C ILE A 545 22.26 20.85 4.19
N GLY A 546 22.81 22.05 4.30
CA GLY A 546 24.03 22.47 3.62
C GLY A 546 24.99 23.18 4.59
N CYS A 547 26.18 23.47 4.14
CA CYS A 547 27.18 24.21 4.94
C CYS A 547 26.63 25.56 5.43
N TYR A 548 25.86 26.21 4.57
CA TYR A 548 25.27 27.52 4.84
C TYR A 548 24.20 27.54 5.94
N ALA A 549 23.79 26.40 6.43
CA ALA A 549 22.94 26.36 7.62
C ALA A 549 23.63 26.90 8.89
N CYS A 550 24.95 26.92 8.90
CA CYS A 550 25.75 27.37 10.04
C CYS A 550 26.82 28.39 9.67
N HIS A 551 27.58 28.19 8.58
CA HIS A 551 28.75 29.00 8.18
C HIS A 551 28.79 29.23 6.67
N ASN A 552 29.64 30.15 6.22
CA ASN A 552 29.72 30.61 4.83
C ASN A 552 30.44 29.60 3.90
N GLY A 553 29.84 28.44 3.71
CA GLY A 553 30.32 27.42 2.78
C GLY A 553 31.46 26.56 3.32
N PRO A 554 31.97 25.60 2.53
CA PRO A 554 32.85 24.53 3.01
C PRO A 554 34.26 24.98 3.35
N LYS A 555 34.65 26.19 2.98
CA LYS A 555 35.98 26.75 3.20
C LYS A 555 36.01 27.83 4.28
N SER A 556 34.89 28.18 4.87
CA SER A 556 34.76 29.29 5.80
C SER A 556 34.31 28.82 7.17
N GLU A 557 34.95 29.36 8.20
CA GLU A 557 34.55 29.16 9.58
C GLU A 557 33.72 30.36 10.13
N HIS A 558 33.44 31.33 9.30
CA HIS A 558 32.64 32.48 9.71
C HIS A 558 31.15 32.11 9.69
N ARG A 559 30.43 32.59 10.70
CA ARG A 559 28.98 32.45 10.78
C ARG A 559 28.30 32.95 9.50
N ASN A 560 27.35 32.21 8.99
CA ASN A 560 26.49 32.71 7.91
C ASN A 560 25.60 33.83 8.45
N SER A 561 25.61 34.99 7.80
CA SER A 561 24.79 36.15 8.13
C SER A 561 23.35 36.02 7.59
N ASN A 562 23.12 35.13 6.64
CA ASN A 562 21.82 34.89 6.06
C ASN A 562 20.80 34.49 7.12
N ARG A 563 19.62 35.06 7.09
CA ARG A 563 18.49 34.79 7.99
C ARG A 563 17.49 33.88 7.31
N ALA A 564 16.95 32.95 8.06
CA ALA A 564 15.98 32.00 7.52
C ALA A 564 14.64 32.68 7.17
N PRO A 565 13.97 32.26 6.09
CA PRO A 565 12.63 32.73 5.77
C PRO A 565 11.62 32.35 6.86
N LEU A 566 10.52 33.09 6.93
CA LEU A 566 9.38 32.80 7.78
C LEU A 566 8.20 32.32 6.92
N ALA A 567 7.78 31.07 7.11
CA ALA A 567 6.59 30.51 6.48
C ALA A 567 5.37 30.62 7.41
N LEU A 568 4.21 30.95 6.84
CA LEU A 568 2.97 31.16 7.57
C LEU A 568 1.98 30.01 7.34
N ASP A 569 1.27 29.64 8.38
CA ASP A 569 0.17 28.67 8.30
C ASP A 569 -0.95 29.18 7.40
N GLY A 570 -1.67 28.26 6.81
CA GLY A 570 -2.78 28.55 5.91
C GLY A 570 -3.97 27.63 6.13
N GLN A 571 -5.09 28.01 5.55
CA GLN A 571 -6.29 27.18 5.56
C GLN A 571 -7.07 27.35 4.28
N ALA A 572 -7.81 26.31 3.89
CA ALA A 572 -8.76 26.36 2.79
C ALA A 572 -9.93 25.41 3.01
N LYS A 573 -11.03 25.67 2.30
CA LYS A 573 -12.19 24.79 2.26
C LYS A 573 -12.37 24.25 0.85
N THR A 574 -12.77 22.99 0.72
CA THR A 574 -13.10 22.38 -0.57
C THR A 574 -14.26 21.40 -0.44
N GLY A 575 -14.95 21.17 -1.55
CA GLY A 575 -15.91 20.08 -1.71
C GLY A 575 -15.25 18.84 -2.32
N MET A 576 -15.74 18.41 -3.49
CA MET A 576 -15.18 17.27 -4.26
C MET A 576 -14.02 17.68 -5.18
N GLN A 577 -13.86 18.96 -5.46
CA GLN A 577 -12.88 19.51 -6.40
C GLN A 577 -11.53 19.75 -5.72
N ALA A 578 -10.47 19.79 -6.51
CA ALA A 578 -9.19 20.25 -6.04
C ALA A 578 -9.27 21.72 -5.60
N VAL A 579 -8.46 22.10 -4.60
CA VAL A 579 -8.35 23.49 -4.12
C VAL A 579 -6.90 23.94 -4.14
N THR A 580 -6.67 25.15 -4.68
CA THR A 580 -5.34 25.77 -4.71
C THR A 580 -5.22 26.81 -3.60
N VAL A 581 -4.13 26.70 -2.84
CA VAL A 581 -3.76 27.61 -1.75
C VAL A 581 -2.48 28.34 -2.12
N THR A 582 -2.46 29.65 -1.97
CA THR A 582 -1.23 30.43 -2.11
C THR A 582 -0.47 30.37 -0.80
N LEU A 583 0.72 29.79 -0.82
CA LEU A 583 1.64 29.69 0.31
C LEU A 583 2.29 31.07 0.55
N LYS A 584 2.30 31.52 1.80
CA LYS A 584 2.84 32.83 2.18
C LYS A 584 4.09 32.67 3.01
N ALA A 585 5.19 33.19 2.53
CA ALA A 585 6.44 33.28 3.27
C ALA A 585 7.11 34.63 3.02
N THR A 586 7.90 35.10 3.97
CA THR A 586 8.72 36.31 3.89
C THR A 586 10.16 35.97 4.19
N ASP A 587 11.06 36.66 3.57
CA ASP A 587 12.50 36.55 3.82
C ASP A 587 13.03 37.84 4.39
N PRO A 588 13.76 37.83 5.54
CA PRO A 588 14.30 39.05 6.14
C PRO A 588 15.40 39.70 5.32
N ASP A 589 16.07 38.97 4.44
CA ASP A 589 17.15 39.48 3.57
C ASP A 589 16.65 39.74 2.15
N SER A 590 15.34 39.53 1.92
CA SER A 590 14.67 39.67 0.61
C SER A 590 15.18 38.70 -0.46
N ASP A 591 15.70 37.56 -0.06
CA ASP A 591 16.17 36.52 -0.98
C ASP A 591 15.00 35.84 -1.73
N PRO A 592 15.21 35.39 -2.96
CA PRO A 592 14.20 34.66 -3.74
C PRO A 592 13.84 33.34 -3.07
N LEU A 593 12.52 33.11 -2.90
CA LEU A 593 12.02 31.91 -2.22
C LEU A 593 11.61 30.82 -3.18
N THR A 594 11.99 29.59 -2.85
CA THR A 594 11.45 28.36 -3.41
C THR A 594 10.57 27.64 -2.39
N TYR A 595 9.56 26.92 -2.86
CA TYR A 595 8.54 26.30 -2.01
C TYR A 595 8.53 24.80 -2.24
N ARG A 596 8.31 24.00 -1.18
CA ARG A 596 8.17 22.55 -1.29
C ARG A 596 7.21 21.98 -0.26
N ILE A 597 6.63 20.85 -0.58
CA ILE A 597 5.87 20.05 0.37
C ILE A 597 6.86 19.23 1.21
N VAL A 598 6.75 19.35 2.53
CA VAL A 598 7.54 18.60 3.52
C VAL A 598 6.85 17.31 3.90
N LYS A 599 5.53 17.37 4.16
CA LYS A 599 4.70 16.22 4.46
C LYS A 599 3.41 16.32 3.66
N GLN A 600 3.09 15.26 2.92
CA GLN A 600 1.83 15.16 2.19
C GLN A 600 0.64 15.07 3.15
N ALA A 601 -0.51 15.44 2.66
CA ALA A 601 -1.79 15.23 3.31
C ALA A 601 -2.07 13.72 3.47
N GLN A 602 -2.86 13.36 4.46
CA GLN A 602 -3.19 11.96 4.75
C GLN A 602 -4.30 11.43 3.83
N PHE A 603 -5.28 12.28 3.53
CA PHE A 603 -6.50 11.92 2.79
C PHE A 603 -6.59 12.65 1.45
N GLY A 604 -5.45 13.02 0.90
CA GLY A 604 -5.32 13.68 -0.37
C GLY A 604 -3.87 13.80 -0.81
N ARG A 605 -3.67 14.48 -1.92
CA ARG A 605 -2.34 14.73 -2.48
C ARG A 605 -2.17 16.20 -2.77
N VAL A 606 -0.97 16.71 -2.55
CA VAL A 606 -0.64 18.11 -2.80
C VAL A 606 0.42 18.19 -3.88
N ALA A 607 0.07 18.87 -4.97
CA ALA A 607 1.02 19.31 -6.00
C ALA A 607 1.42 20.76 -5.74
N ILE A 608 2.65 21.12 -6.11
CA ILE A 608 3.17 22.48 -5.93
C ILE A 608 3.72 23.03 -7.23
N GLN A 609 3.39 24.30 -7.51
CA GLN A 609 3.95 25.07 -8.62
C GLN A 609 4.25 26.48 -8.12
N GLY A 610 5.53 26.82 -8.02
CA GLY A 610 5.94 28.05 -7.36
C GLY A 610 5.42 28.09 -5.92
N ASN A 611 4.73 29.15 -5.54
CA ASN A 611 4.07 29.28 -4.23
C ASN A 611 2.60 28.83 -4.21
N LYS A 612 2.11 28.17 -5.27
CA LYS A 612 0.74 27.65 -5.33
C LYS A 612 0.75 26.15 -5.02
N ALA A 613 0.08 25.75 -3.95
CA ALA A 613 -0.14 24.36 -3.57
C ALA A 613 -1.57 23.95 -3.92
N THR A 614 -1.74 22.95 -4.76
CA THR A 614 -3.06 22.40 -5.12
C THR A 614 -3.29 21.09 -4.41
N TYR A 615 -4.29 21.05 -3.55
CA TYR A 615 -4.73 19.84 -2.85
C TYR A 615 -5.78 19.11 -3.67
N TYR A 616 -5.55 17.83 -3.89
CA TYR A 616 -6.46 16.89 -4.58
C TYR A 616 -6.98 15.89 -3.55
N PRO A 617 -8.24 15.98 -3.12
CA PRO A 617 -8.79 15.08 -2.11
C PRO A 617 -8.93 13.66 -2.64
N ASP A 618 -8.68 12.67 -1.79
CA ASP A 618 -8.98 11.28 -2.11
C ASP A 618 -10.49 11.07 -2.19
N PRO A 619 -10.98 10.18 -3.08
CA PRO A 619 -12.39 9.86 -3.17
C PRO A 619 -12.95 9.37 -1.82
N GLY A 620 -14.14 9.84 -1.46
CA GLY A 620 -14.82 9.40 -0.24
C GLY A 620 -14.32 10.01 1.08
N PHE A 621 -13.23 10.79 1.08
CA PHE A 621 -12.81 11.50 2.28
C PHE A 621 -13.62 12.78 2.49
N ALA A 622 -14.01 13.06 3.73
CA ALA A 622 -14.39 14.40 4.19
C ALA A 622 -13.91 14.57 5.65
N GLY A 623 -13.77 15.81 6.05
CA GLY A 623 -13.21 16.17 7.36
C GLY A 623 -12.07 17.16 7.22
N VAL A 624 -11.17 17.16 8.19
CA VAL A 624 -9.99 18.01 8.20
C VAL A 624 -8.76 17.19 7.80
N ASP A 625 -8.03 17.68 6.80
CA ASP A 625 -6.73 17.16 6.40
C ASP A 625 -5.68 18.25 6.53
N THR A 626 -4.42 17.87 6.63
CA THR A 626 -3.34 18.83 6.82
C THR A 626 -2.10 18.38 6.06
N PHE A 627 -1.48 19.29 5.34
CA PHE A 627 -0.15 19.09 4.79
C PHE A 627 0.86 20.10 5.35
N THR A 628 2.12 19.74 5.33
CA THR A 628 3.21 20.60 5.81
C THR A 628 4.07 21.03 4.64
N TRP A 629 4.49 22.29 4.65
CA TRP A 629 5.34 22.88 3.63
C TRP A 629 6.44 23.74 4.23
N ALA A 630 7.45 24.08 3.45
CA ALA A 630 8.50 25.02 3.83
C ALA A 630 8.93 25.85 2.61
N ALA A 631 9.38 27.06 2.89
CA ALA A 631 10.10 27.91 1.95
C ALA A 631 11.62 27.75 2.13
N ARG A 632 12.38 28.13 1.11
CA ARG A 632 13.85 28.14 1.13
C ARG A 632 14.38 29.28 0.30
N ASP A 633 15.33 30.02 0.85
CA ASP A 633 16.04 31.13 0.25
C ASP A 633 17.27 30.73 -0.58
N GLY A 634 17.42 29.46 -0.87
CA GLY A 634 18.59 28.86 -1.51
C GLY A 634 19.69 28.42 -0.56
N GLN A 635 19.67 28.82 0.71
CA GLN A 635 20.68 28.50 1.72
C GLN A 635 20.07 27.78 2.94
N ILE A 636 19.00 28.35 3.49
CA ILE A 636 18.37 27.89 4.73
C ILE A 636 16.87 27.66 4.49
N ASP A 637 16.29 26.71 5.19
CA ASP A 637 14.84 26.50 5.18
C ASP A 637 14.16 27.38 6.23
N SER A 638 12.92 27.80 5.92
CA SER A 638 11.99 28.38 6.88
C SER A 638 11.64 27.39 7.99
N ASN A 639 10.87 27.83 9.00
CA ASN A 639 10.07 26.94 9.82
C ASN A 639 9.14 26.09 8.94
N PRO A 640 8.75 24.87 9.39
CA PRO A 640 7.66 24.16 8.76
C PRO A 640 6.33 24.89 9.06
N ALA A 641 5.51 25.08 8.02
CA ALA A 641 4.19 25.66 8.15
C ALA A 641 3.12 24.67 7.69
N HIS A 642 1.91 24.80 8.22
CA HIS A 642 0.82 23.89 8.00
C HIS A 642 -0.28 24.55 7.16
N VAL A 643 -0.87 23.79 6.26
CA VAL A 643 -2.12 24.19 5.60
C VAL A 643 -3.20 23.19 5.97
N GLN A 644 -4.23 23.69 6.66
CA GLN A 644 -5.39 22.93 7.03
C GLN A 644 -6.43 23.01 5.89
N ILE A 645 -6.85 21.86 5.41
CA ILE A 645 -7.91 21.72 4.41
C ILE A 645 -9.16 21.16 5.08
N THR A 646 -10.24 21.94 5.08
CA THR A 646 -11.54 21.47 5.56
C THR A 646 -12.38 21.06 4.36
N ARG A 647 -12.70 19.78 4.28
CA ARG A 647 -13.59 19.27 3.24
C ARG A 647 -15.03 19.34 3.73
N THR A 648 -15.88 19.99 2.95
CA THR A 648 -17.31 20.15 3.27
C THR A 648 -18.06 18.82 3.21
N ALA A 649 -19.27 18.80 3.77
CA ALA A 649 -20.16 17.66 3.75
C ALA A 649 -20.26 17.01 2.37
N PHE A 650 -20.24 15.69 2.33
CA PHE A 650 -20.20 14.90 1.11
C PHE A 650 -21.13 13.69 1.20
N ALA A 651 -21.75 13.34 0.07
CA ALA A 651 -22.37 12.04 -0.13
C ALA A 651 -22.04 11.54 -1.53
N GLY A 652 -21.66 10.27 -1.65
CA GLY A 652 -21.30 9.66 -2.94
C GLY A 652 -21.41 8.15 -2.95
N ASN A 653 -21.77 7.60 -4.11
CA ASN A 653 -21.92 6.16 -4.27
C ASN A 653 -20.60 5.47 -4.48
N TYR A 654 -20.50 4.23 -3.99
CA TYR A 654 -19.36 3.34 -4.17
C TYR A 654 -19.80 1.90 -4.40
N GLY A 655 -18.89 1.06 -4.85
CA GLY A 655 -19.18 -0.34 -5.15
C GLY A 655 -20.15 -0.51 -6.31
N ARG A 656 -20.81 -1.66 -6.36
CA ARG A 656 -21.69 -2.04 -7.48
C ARG A 656 -23.07 -2.44 -6.99
N ALA A 657 -24.07 -2.04 -7.77
CA ALA A 657 -25.44 -2.49 -7.58
C ALA A 657 -25.64 -3.92 -8.14
N TYR A 658 -26.73 -4.56 -7.71
CA TYR A 658 -27.18 -5.85 -8.24
C TYR A 658 -28.69 -5.83 -8.53
N PRO A 659 -29.17 -6.35 -9.66
CA PRO A 659 -28.42 -6.84 -10.81
C PRO A 659 -27.55 -5.76 -11.45
N ARG A 660 -26.58 -6.13 -12.28
CA ARG A 660 -25.58 -5.19 -12.88
C ARG A 660 -26.03 -4.61 -14.21
N ASP A 661 -27.29 -4.31 -14.34
CA ASP A 661 -27.86 -3.73 -15.56
C ASP A 661 -28.43 -2.32 -15.31
N ARG A 662 -28.98 -1.70 -16.35
CA ARG A 662 -29.64 -0.40 -16.24
C ARG A 662 -30.87 -0.41 -15.33
N LYS A 663 -31.30 -1.58 -14.90
CA LYS A 663 -32.49 -1.82 -14.07
C LYS A 663 -32.17 -1.94 -12.58
N SER A 664 -30.91 -1.75 -12.19
CA SER A 664 -30.49 -1.81 -10.78
C SER A 664 -31.15 -0.74 -9.93
N PRO A 665 -31.52 -1.06 -8.69
CA PRO A 665 -31.99 -0.04 -7.75
C PRO A 665 -30.88 0.96 -7.42
N LYS A 666 -31.23 2.23 -7.23
CA LYS A 666 -30.27 3.31 -6.96
C LYS A 666 -30.61 4.02 -5.67
N LEU A 667 -29.62 4.20 -4.82
CA LEU A 667 -29.70 5.01 -3.60
C LEU A 667 -28.88 6.29 -3.82
N LEU A 668 -29.55 7.45 -3.88
CA LEU A 668 -28.93 8.71 -4.29
C LEU A 668 -29.18 9.79 -3.23
N ALA A 669 -28.12 10.48 -2.83
CA ALA A 669 -28.25 11.69 -2.03
C ALA A 669 -28.86 12.83 -2.86
N LEU A 670 -29.88 13.50 -2.32
CA LEU A 670 -30.54 14.64 -2.95
C LEU A 670 -29.90 15.97 -2.53
N ASN A 671 -29.20 16.02 -1.41
CA ASN A 671 -28.50 17.19 -0.91
C ASN A 671 -27.25 16.76 -0.09
N LYS A 672 -26.46 17.73 0.34
CA LYS A 672 -25.28 17.48 1.18
C LYS A 672 -25.71 17.18 2.62
N PRO A 673 -25.03 16.25 3.32
CA PRO A 673 -25.27 15.93 4.73
C PRO A 673 -24.59 16.95 5.67
N ALA A 674 -25.03 18.21 5.58
CA ALA A 674 -24.43 19.30 6.35
C ALA A 674 -25.04 19.40 7.76
N LEU A 675 -24.21 19.80 8.73
CA LEU A 675 -24.66 20.02 10.10
C LEU A 675 -25.81 21.03 10.15
N GLY A 676 -26.79 20.76 10.99
CA GLY A 676 -27.97 21.59 11.17
C GLY A 676 -28.96 21.55 10.01
N THR A 677 -28.82 20.66 9.03
CA THR A 677 -29.72 20.54 7.89
C THR A 677 -30.46 19.21 7.84
N MET A 678 -31.49 19.15 7.02
CA MET A 678 -32.21 17.92 6.70
C MET A 678 -31.51 17.24 5.52
N PHE A 679 -30.91 16.08 5.77
CA PHE A 679 -30.30 15.25 4.73
C PHE A 679 -31.36 14.34 4.09
N ARG A 680 -31.41 14.33 2.76
CA ARG A 680 -32.41 13.57 1.99
C ARG A 680 -31.74 12.62 1.02
N VAL A 681 -32.22 11.38 1.02
CA VAL A 681 -31.74 10.30 0.14
C VAL A 681 -32.93 9.70 -0.59
N LYS A 682 -32.84 9.56 -1.91
CA LYS A 682 -33.85 8.93 -2.74
C LYS A 682 -33.43 7.53 -3.14
N LEU A 683 -34.27 6.56 -2.82
CA LEU A 683 -34.20 5.22 -3.38
C LEU A 683 -35.11 5.15 -4.61
N THR A 684 -34.58 4.73 -5.73
CA THR A 684 -35.34 4.45 -6.95
C THR A 684 -35.16 3.00 -7.35
N ASN A 685 -36.23 2.38 -7.81
CA ASN A 685 -36.22 1.07 -8.44
C ASN A 685 -36.80 1.20 -9.85
N PRO A 686 -35.95 1.24 -10.90
CA PRO A 686 -36.41 1.57 -12.25
C PRO A 686 -37.24 0.47 -12.93
N VAL A 687 -37.21 -0.75 -12.40
CA VAL A 687 -37.95 -1.90 -13.00
C VAL A 687 -38.40 -2.86 -11.92
N GLY A 688 -39.59 -3.36 -12.09
CA GLY A 688 -40.09 -4.49 -11.30
C GLY A 688 -41.35 -4.17 -10.49
N LYS A 689 -41.66 -5.01 -9.53
CA LYS A 689 -42.76 -4.91 -8.58
C LYS A 689 -42.22 -4.85 -7.16
N PRO A 690 -41.59 -3.73 -6.77
CA PRO A 690 -41.03 -3.61 -5.43
C PRO A 690 -42.12 -3.61 -4.38
N THR A 691 -41.88 -4.24 -3.25
CA THR A 691 -42.83 -4.25 -2.12
C THR A 691 -42.27 -3.46 -0.95
N PHE A 692 -41.03 -3.73 -0.59
CA PHE A 692 -40.34 -3.01 0.48
C PHE A 692 -38.83 -3.07 0.26
N HIS A 693 -38.09 -2.31 1.05
CA HIS A 693 -36.65 -2.37 1.08
C HIS A 693 -36.13 -2.40 2.51
N VAL A 694 -34.96 -2.96 2.69
CA VAL A 694 -34.20 -2.93 3.92
C VAL A 694 -33.05 -1.95 3.74
N LEU A 695 -33.07 -0.85 4.46
CA LEU A 695 -31.95 0.07 4.53
C LEU A 695 -30.94 -0.44 5.56
N LEU A 696 -29.71 -0.65 5.12
CA LEU A 696 -28.57 -1.01 5.95
C LEU A 696 -27.71 0.22 6.18
N GLY A 697 -27.20 0.38 7.40
CA GLY A 697 -26.32 1.49 7.75
C GLY A 697 -25.18 1.06 8.68
N SER A 698 -24.01 1.66 8.51
CA SER A 698 -22.85 1.44 9.36
C SER A 698 -21.82 2.58 9.25
N GLY A 699 -20.88 2.63 10.17
CA GLY A 699 -19.64 3.41 10.03
C GLY A 699 -18.57 2.72 9.19
N GLU A 700 -18.72 1.43 8.85
CA GLU A 700 -17.72 0.63 8.15
C GLU A 700 -18.28 0.00 6.86
N HIS A 701 -17.38 -0.21 5.89
CA HIS A 701 -17.69 -0.94 4.69
C HIS A 701 -17.64 -2.45 4.95
N ALA A 702 -18.50 -3.19 4.23
CA ALA A 702 -18.40 -4.64 4.10
C ALA A 702 -18.09 -5.01 2.64
N THR A 703 -17.60 -6.21 2.46
CA THR A 703 -17.37 -6.80 1.13
C THR A 703 -17.89 -8.23 1.09
N TRP A 704 -19.04 -8.47 1.73
CA TRP A 704 -19.64 -9.80 1.75
C TRP A 704 -20.38 -10.06 0.45
N VAL A 705 -20.05 -11.17 -0.19
CA VAL A 705 -20.76 -11.65 -1.37
C VAL A 705 -21.88 -12.57 -0.91
N THR A 706 -23.09 -12.29 -1.34
CA THR A 706 -24.20 -13.21 -1.10
C THR A 706 -24.10 -14.43 -2.02
N PRO A 707 -24.65 -15.59 -1.63
CA PRO A 707 -24.70 -16.74 -2.52
C PRO A 707 -25.38 -16.50 -3.87
N PHE A 708 -26.08 -15.38 -4.01
CA PHE A 708 -26.86 -14.99 -5.18
C PHE A 708 -26.17 -13.93 -6.06
N GLY A 709 -24.92 -13.54 -5.72
CA GLY A 709 -24.11 -12.60 -6.50
C GLY A 709 -24.27 -11.11 -6.17
N GLY A 710 -25.12 -10.76 -5.21
CA GLY A 710 -25.18 -9.40 -4.66
C GLY A 710 -24.08 -9.17 -3.61
N HIS A 711 -23.63 -7.92 -3.46
CA HIS A 711 -22.64 -7.55 -2.46
C HIS A 711 -23.27 -6.76 -1.32
N PHE A 712 -23.05 -7.17 -0.09
CA PHE A 712 -23.15 -6.28 1.05
C PHE A 712 -21.91 -5.39 1.04
N LEU A 713 -22.12 -4.10 0.81
CA LEU A 713 -21.07 -3.07 0.78
C LEU A 713 -20.99 -2.32 2.10
N VAL A 714 -21.94 -2.56 3.00
CA VAL A 714 -22.06 -1.95 4.32
C VAL A 714 -22.16 -3.05 5.36
N GLU A 715 -21.37 -2.97 6.41
CA GLU A 715 -21.54 -3.86 7.56
C GLU A 715 -22.88 -3.52 8.25
N PRO A 716 -23.84 -4.46 8.35
CA PRO A 716 -25.18 -4.13 8.79
C PRO A 716 -25.26 -3.94 10.32
N SER A 717 -24.77 -2.81 10.82
CA SER A 717 -24.90 -2.41 12.24
C SER A 717 -26.28 -1.84 12.55
N LEU A 718 -26.92 -1.23 11.55
CA LEU A 718 -28.28 -0.70 11.63
C LEU A 718 -29.05 -1.21 10.44
N PHE A 719 -30.32 -1.58 10.63
CA PHE A 719 -31.22 -1.92 9.55
C PHE A 719 -32.64 -1.37 9.82
N GLN A 720 -33.30 -0.95 8.75
CA GLN A 720 -34.68 -0.46 8.81
C GLN A 720 -35.45 -1.01 7.62
N VAL A 721 -36.59 -1.62 7.87
CA VAL A 721 -37.53 -2.10 6.84
C VAL A 721 -38.49 -0.99 6.50
N LEU A 722 -38.61 -0.63 5.23
CA LEU A 722 -39.42 0.49 4.77
C LEU A 722 -40.22 0.10 3.51
N PRO A 723 -41.47 0.60 3.35
CA PRO A 723 -42.23 0.34 2.15
C PRO A 723 -41.59 1.05 0.94
N LEU A 724 -41.70 0.44 -0.24
CA LEU A 724 -41.18 1.00 -1.48
C LEU A 724 -42.26 1.06 -2.54
N GLY A 725 -42.70 2.27 -2.88
CA GLY A 725 -43.67 2.51 -3.95
C GLY A 725 -43.05 2.47 -5.35
N LYS A 726 -43.88 2.47 -6.39
CA LYS A 726 -43.47 2.51 -7.82
C LYS A 726 -42.54 3.69 -8.15
N ASN A 727 -42.71 4.84 -7.50
CA ASN A 727 -41.91 6.05 -7.70
C ASN A 727 -40.64 6.13 -6.82
N GLY A 728 -40.32 5.05 -6.09
CA GLY A 728 -39.26 5.03 -5.12
C GLY A 728 -39.70 5.55 -3.75
N SER A 729 -38.72 5.73 -2.86
CA SER A 729 -38.85 6.25 -1.50
C SER A 729 -37.86 7.37 -1.26
N THR A 730 -38.25 8.39 -0.50
CA THR A 730 -37.33 9.45 -0.05
C THR A 730 -37.23 9.39 1.48
N LEU A 731 -36.00 9.16 1.95
CA LEU A 731 -35.65 9.15 3.35
C LEU A 731 -35.06 10.50 3.75
N THR A 732 -35.41 10.97 4.94
CA THR A 732 -34.97 12.28 5.43
C THR A 732 -34.48 12.15 6.87
N TRP A 733 -33.30 12.67 7.17
CA TRP A 733 -32.71 12.69 8.51
C TRP A 733 -32.29 14.11 8.89
N ALA A 734 -32.60 14.52 10.10
CA ALA A 734 -32.04 15.74 10.70
C ALA A 734 -30.58 15.48 11.08
N ILE A 735 -29.66 16.29 10.57
CA ILE A 735 -28.25 16.25 10.96
C ILE A 735 -28.06 17.22 12.14
N PRO A 736 -27.64 16.74 13.32
CA PRO A 736 -27.40 17.61 14.47
C PRO A 736 -26.35 18.69 14.17
N ASN A 737 -26.56 19.88 14.70
CA ASN A 737 -25.59 20.97 14.57
C ASN A 737 -24.49 20.88 15.67
N GLN A 738 -23.68 19.83 15.59
CA GLN A 738 -22.61 19.56 16.56
C GLN A 738 -21.27 19.44 15.83
N SER A 739 -20.32 20.30 16.16
CA SER A 739 -18.98 20.31 15.53
C SER A 739 -18.20 18.98 15.69
N SER A 740 -18.46 18.23 16.77
CA SER A 740 -17.89 16.89 16.99
C SER A 740 -18.33 15.83 15.95
N MET A 741 -19.33 16.13 15.16
CA MET A 741 -19.81 15.27 14.08
C MET A 741 -19.11 15.54 12.75
N ILE A 742 -18.33 16.59 12.62
CA ILE A 742 -17.58 16.89 11.38
C ILE A 742 -16.61 15.73 11.10
N GLY A 743 -16.65 15.22 9.86
CA GLY A 743 -15.82 14.12 9.41
C GLY A 743 -16.32 12.72 9.81
N ARG A 744 -17.41 12.61 10.57
CA ARG A 744 -18.03 11.30 10.81
C ARG A 744 -18.58 10.74 9.53
N LYS A 745 -18.18 9.49 9.26
CA LYS A 745 -18.61 8.73 8.09
C LYS A 745 -19.73 7.77 8.48
N LEU A 746 -20.76 7.72 7.63
CA LEU A 746 -21.80 6.72 7.65
C LEU A 746 -21.91 6.16 6.23
N SER A 747 -22.11 4.87 6.12
CA SER A 747 -22.33 4.20 4.82
C SER A 747 -23.70 3.54 4.84
N PHE A 748 -24.43 3.70 3.74
CA PHE A 748 -25.77 3.13 3.58
C PHE A 748 -25.83 2.25 2.33
N GLN A 749 -26.64 1.22 2.38
CA GLN A 749 -27.00 0.38 1.23
C GLN A 749 -28.45 -0.05 1.38
N SER A 750 -29.17 -0.22 0.28
CA SER A 750 -30.52 -0.75 0.32
C SER A 750 -30.60 -2.11 -0.39
N LEU A 751 -31.19 -3.07 0.31
CA LEU A 751 -31.68 -4.33 -0.26
C LEU A 751 -33.16 -4.15 -0.61
N VAL A 752 -33.49 -4.23 -1.90
CA VAL A 752 -34.85 -4.04 -2.41
C VAL A 752 -35.46 -5.41 -2.67
N MET A 753 -36.61 -5.69 -2.07
CA MET A 753 -37.40 -6.88 -2.37
C MET A 753 -38.29 -6.62 -3.57
N ASP A 754 -38.06 -7.33 -4.66
CA ASP A 754 -38.68 -7.11 -5.95
C ASP A 754 -38.92 -8.42 -6.71
N SER A 755 -40.17 -8.84 -6.77
CA SER A 755 -40.57 -10.07 -7.48
C SER A 755 -40.36 -10.03 -9.00
N GLY A 756 -40.11 -8.84 -9.57
CA GLY A 756 -39.76 -8.69 -10.99
C GLY A 756 -38.29 -8.98 -11.31
N THR A 757 -37.46 -9.20 -10.31
CA THR A 757 -36.05 -9.60 -10.50
C THR A 757 -35.89 -11.11 -10.48
N ARG A 758 -34.82 -11.63 -11.08
CA ARG A 758 -34.56 -13.08 -11.20
C ARG A 758 -34.56 -13.84 -9.86
N TYR A 759 -34.15 -13.19 -8.78
CA TYR A 759 -34.04 -13.77 -7.44
C TYR A 759 -34.96 -13.15 -6.41
N GLY A 760 -35.89 -12.30 -6.84
CA GLY A 760 -36.85 -11.64 -5.94
C GLY A 760 -36.27 -10.44 -5.18
N PHE A 761 -35.03 -10.03 -5.47
CA PHE A 761 -34.42 -8.86 -4.80
C PHE A 761 -33.33 -8.19 -5.64
N GLY A 762 -32.92 -6.99 -5.21
CA GLY A 762 -31.80 -6.24 -5.75
C GLY A 762 -31.05 -5.47 -4.67
N PHE A 763 -29.78 -5.17 -4.91
CA PHE A 763 -28.95 -4.32 -4.05
C PHE A 763 -28.62 -3.01 -4.74
N THR A 764 -28.67 -1.91 -4.01
CA THR A 764 -28.11 -0.64 -4.48
C THR A 764 -26.60 -0.66 -4.41
N GLN A 765 -25.95 0.30 -5.04
CA GLN A 765 -24.60 0.71 -4.65
C GLN A 765 -24.62 1.16 -3.18
N GLY A 766 -23.46 1.09 -2.53
CA GLY A 766 -23.26 1.75 -1.25
C GLY A 766 -23.31 3.27 -1.42
N LEU A 767 -23.79 3.98 -0.41
CA LEU A 767 -23.79 5.43 -0.33
C LEU A 767 -22.97 5.86 0.89
N ASP A 768 -21.79 6.39 0.65
CA ASP A 768 -20.99 7.06 1.68
C ASP A 768 -21.54 8.45 1.97
N VAL A 769 -21.74 8.73 3.23
CA VAL A 769 -22.20 10.00 3.76
C VAL A 769 -21.20 10.48 4.78
N VAL A 770 -20.62 11.65 4.55
CA VAL A 770 -19.68 12.24 5.52
C VAL A 770 -20.22 13.59 5.96
N LEU A 771 -20.47 13.67 7.26
CA LEU A 771 -21.02 14.85 7.90
C LEU A 771 -20.01 16.00 7.89
N GLY A 772 -20.47 17.21 7.59
CA GLY A 772 -19.58 18.37 7.53
C GLY A 772 -20.35 19.69 7.53
N ILE A 773 -19.65 20.77 7.24
CA ILE A 773 -20.26 22.07 7.01
C ILE A 773 -20.67 22.22 5.53
N LEU A 774 -21.59 23.14 5.23
CA LEU A 774 -21.98 23.47 3.86
C LEU A 774 -20.84 24.02 3.02
#